data_af7f5748892a4efeb6477c779696e888
#
_entry.id   af7f5748892a4efeb6477c779696e888
#
_cell.length_a   1.000
_cell.length_b   1.000
_cell.length_c   1.000
_cell.angle_alpha   90.00
_cell.angle_beta   90.00
_cell.angle_gamma   90.00
#
_symmetry.space_group_name_H-M   'P 1'
#
loop_
_entity.id
_entity.type
_entity.pdbx_description
1 polymer ?
#
loop_
_entity_poly.entity_id
_entity_poly.type
_entity_poly.pdbx_seq_one_letter_code
_entity_poly.pdbx_strand_id
1 'polypeptide(L)'
;GVEGAELVELSAEDLEPIFHPDDALESDAPLLRAVGEDNLVCHHKVRRGDAEAALEHAHLIIEKEFHTGWFEHAYMEPEGSVCFPRQDGTLEIYGSLQHPVSTRRFIAAWLAMPYSLLEVFNHPVGGSFGGKDDTASAVAGRAALAALGVGRPVKIIYEREWSFRESYKRPPYRMRYRVGFGSAGEMEAAVIDILADSGAYTSTVPWSTWRSAAQCCGPYRVPAVRADVRAAATNNVFTGAFRGFGSPQVNFAVESLMDEAAERLGLTALEIRRKNMLHQGDATITGQVLDDHTVSLDQVMRAVTEEIGFEEKVGQCSMGHPREDGTLYGIGFAISYRGASVGAEAKDFCSCVVNCQFDGSILMETGIHENGQGAQSAMILAMADVLGVSMERIHYAESTTSQVPEGGTTVASRGTLMGTGAVVDAADKVKAIIADTLTEKLGGKGEDVMFADDRVFVGTGDHSWDMSWDEAMAVMYEQRVYPFAFGSFKAPEVSWDDETGRGSPYFTYVYSAQAAELVVDAERGSVSVTQVVAAHDSGRVVNPPLFEGQIAGGIVQGMGMALSEDLKVESGRILAGNYNAYKIPKSIDAPNITVLRVENSDPLSPYGSKGIGEPALELIAPAIANALYRATGRRSGTLPLTPKGSVGPWGSVEKDKS
;
A
#
# COMPACT_ATOMS: atom_id res chain seq x y z
N GLY A 1 -40.31 -0.74 8.49
CA GLY A 1 -39.35 -1.57 9.20
C GLY A 1 -39.39 -3.00 8.68
N VAL A 2 -39.24 -3.98 9.54
CA VAL A 2 -39.22 -5.41 9.17
C VAL A 2 -40.47 -5.82 8.39
N GLU A 3 -41.64 -5.44 8.84
CA GLU A 3 -42.91 -5.68 8.14
C GLU A 3 -42.96 -5.10 6.71
N GLY A 4 -42.27 -3.98 6.48
CA GLY A 4 -42.20 -3.40 5.13
C GLY A 4 -41.24 -4.15 4.21
N ALA A 5 -40.18 -4.74 4.77
CA ALA A 5 -39.25 -5.58 4.01
C ALA A 5 -39.89 -6.90 3.56
N GLU A 6 -40.80 -7.46 4.38
CA GLU A 6 -41.55 -8.68 4.07
C GLU A 6 -42.57 -8.48 2.90
N LEU A 7 -42.90 -7.23 2.58
CA LEU A 7 -43.79 -6.90 1.46
C LEU A 7 -43.05 -6.74 0.11
N VAL A 8 -41.72 -6.81 0.12
CA VAL A 8 -40.94 -6.70 -1.10
C VAL A 8 -40.87 -8.07 -1.78
N GLU A 9 -41.49 -8.17 -2.94
CA GLU A 9 -41.39 -9.34 -3.81
C GLU A 9 -40.23 -9.16 -4.77
N LEU A 10 -39.30 -10.12 -4.80
CA LEU A 10 -38.20 -10.18 -5.75
C LEU A 10 -38.55 -11.19 -6.85
N SER A 11 -38.51 -10.74 -8.10
CA SER A 11 -38.55 -11.62 -9.25
C SER A 11 -37.16 -11.62 -9.90
N ALA A 12 -36.54 -12.78 -10.00
CA ALA A 12 -35.22 -12.94 -10.59
C ALA A 12 -35.21 -14.19 -11.49
N GLU A 13 -34.39 -14.15 -12.51
CA GLU A 13 -34.04 -15.29 -13.36
C GLU A 13 -32.58 -15.63 -13.11
N ASP A 14 -32.30 -16.88 -12.77
CA ASP A 14 -30.93 -17.35 -12.58
C ASP A 14 -30.24 -17.51 -13.95
N LEU A 15 -29.08 -16.89 -14.11
CA LEU A 15 -28.20 -17.02 -15.26
C LEU A 15 -27.08 -18.02 -14.95
N GLU A 16 -26.47 -18.59 -15.99
CA GLU A 16 -25.34 -19.51 -15.82
C GLU A 16 -24.12 -18.75 -15.27
N PRO A 17 -23.60 -19.13 -14.08
CA PRO A 17 -22.49 -18.41 -13.48
C PRO A 17 -21.13 -18.92 -13.97
N ILE A 18 -20.14 -18.03 -13.96
CA ILE A 18 -18.74 -18.34 -14.27
C ILE A 18 -17.89 -18.06 -13.04
N PHE A 19 -17.16 -19.07 -12.56
CA PHE A 19 -16.33 -18.95 -11.37
C PHE A 19 -14.83 -19.07 -11.64
N HIS A 20 -14.43 -19.52 -12.84
CA HIS A 20 -13.04 -19.61 -13.22
C HIS A 20 -12.67 -18.47 -14.18
N PRO A 21 -11.62 -17.67 -13.88
CA PRO A 21 -11.29 -16.52 -14.71
C PRO A 21 -10.82 -16.85 -16.13
N ASP A 22 -10.28 -18.07 -16.39
CA ASP A 22 -9.98 -18.49 -17.75
C ASP A 22 -11.27 -18.75 -18.56
N ASP A 23 -12.26 -19.43 -17.95
CA ASP A 23 -13.54 -19.71 -18.60
C ASP A 23 -14.27 -18.39 -18.95
N ALA A 24 -14.11 -17.37 -18.11
CA ALA A 24 -14.68 -16.05 -18.36
C ALA A 24 -14.08 -15.35 -19.60
N LEU A 25 -12.89 -15.73 -20.02
CA LEU A 25 -12.19 -15.16 -21.18
C LEU A 25 -12.37 -15.99 -22.46
N GLU A 26 -13.13 -17.08 -22.42
CA GLU A 26 -13.46 -17.84 -23.61
C GLU A 26 -14.44 -17.07 -24.50
N SER A 27 -14.35 -17.28 -25.81
CA SER A 27 -15.09 -16.49 -26.81
C SER A 27 -16.61 -16.68 -26.79
N ASP A 28 -17.10 -17.77 -26.17
CA ASP A 28 -18.51 -18.12 -26.01
C ASP A 28 -19.02 -17.93 -24.57
N ALA A 29 -18.18 -17.38 -23.67
CA ALA A 29 -18.54 -17.11 -22.29
C ALA A 29 -19.70 -16.10 -22.20
N PRO A 30 -20.70 -16.33 -21.31
CA PRO A 30 -21.73 -15.34 -21.05
C PRO A 30 -21.13 -14.02 -20.57
N LEU A 31 -21.66 -12.90 -21.05
CA LEU A 31 -21.19 -11.58 -20.64
C LEU A 31 -21.68 -11.25 -19.22
N LEU A 32 -20.74 -11.08 -18.30
CA LEU A 32 -21.01 -10.75 -16.89
C LEU A 32 -20.98 -9.24 -16.61
N ARG A 33 -20.40 -8.46 -17.50
CA ARG A 33 -20.19 -7.01 -17.31
C ARG A 33 -21.31 -6.23 -17.96
N ALA A 34 -21.79 -5.19 -17.28
CA ALA A 34 -22.78 -4.27 -17.84
C ALA A 34 -22.21 -3.38 -18.98
N VAL A 35 -20.88 -3.24 -19.04
CA VAL A 35 -20.18 -2.40 -20.03
C VAL A 35 -18.99 -3.19 -20.56
N GLY A 36 -18.83 -3.24 -21.88
CA GLY A 36 -17.77 -3.99 -22.58
C GLY A 36 -18.35 -5.04 -23.52
N GLU A 37 -17.51 -5.63 -24.32
CA GLU A 37 -17.85 -6.68 -25.30
C GLU A 37 -17.43 -8.09 -24.84
N ASP A 38 -16.66 -8.16 -23.75
CA ASP A 38 -16.14 -9.39 -23.14
C ASP A 38 -16.04 -9.24 -21.60
N ASN A 39 -15.58 -10.30 -20.93
CA ASN A 39 -15.35 -10.32 -19.50
C ASN A 39 -13.93 -9.88 -19.09
N LEU A 40 -13.12 -9.41 -20.02
CA LEU A 40 -11.81 -8.84 -19.74
C LEU A 40 -11.97 -7.46 -19.07
N VAL A 41 -11.58 -7.36 -17.80
CA VAL A 41 -11.69 -6.12 -17.02
C VAL A 41 -10.57 -5.14 -17.40
N CYS A 42 -9.35 -5.64 -17.56
CA CYS A 42 -8.20 -4.86 -18.00
C CYS A 42 -7.08 -5.78 -18.54
N HIS A 43 -6.19 -5.19 -19.35
CA HIS A 43 -5.00 -5.84 -19.87
C HIS A 43 -3.84 -4.85 -19.90
N HIS A 44 -2.91 -5.02 -18.96
CA HIS A 44 -1.68 -4.22 -18.92
C HIS A 44 -0.54 -5.01 -19.57
N LYS A 45 0.28 -4.31 -20.32
CA LYS A 45 1.38 -4.88 -21.08
C LYS A 45 2.71 -4.27 -20.67
N VAL A 46 3.79 -5.05 -20.65
CA VAL A 46 5.16 -4.53 -20.61
C VAL A 46 5.92 -5.17 -21.77
N ARG A 47 6.56 -4.32 -22.59
CA ARG A 47 7.26 -4.73 -23.80
C ARG A 47 8.64 -4.05 -23.84
N ARG A 48 9.69 -4.86 -23.71
CA ARG A 48 11.07 -4.41 -23.77
C ARG A 48 11.94 -5.48 -24.45
N GLY A 49 12.70 -5.11 -25.47
CA GLY A 49 13.49 -6.08 -26.22
C GLY A 49 12.68 -7.20 -26.85
N ASP A 50 13.34 -8.27 -27.24
CA ASP A 50 12.71 -9.50 -27.73
C ASP A 50 12.93 -10.62 -26.70
N ALA A 51 11.94 -10.83 -25.84
CA ALA A 51 12.02 -11.77 -24.72
C ALA A 51 12.04 -13.24 -25.18
N GLU A 52 11.31 -13.59 -26.24
CA GLU A 52 11.29 -14.96 -26.74
C GLU A 52 12.64 -15.33 -27.38
N ALA A 53 13.18 -14.47 -28.24
CA ALA A 53 14.50 -14.71 -28.83
C ALA A 53 15.61 -14.75 -27.77
N ALA A 54 15.54 -13.92 -26.74
CA ALA A 54 16.50 -13.94 -25.63
C ALA A 54 16.41 -15.22 -24.81
N LEU A 55 15.19 -15.75 -24.57
CA LEU A 55 15.00 -17.04 -23.89
C LEU A 55 15.60 -18.22 -24.66
N GLU A 56 15.54 -18.21 -26.01
CA GLU A 56 16.14 -19.30 -26.82
C GLU A 56 17.65 -19.43 -26.62
N HIS A 57 18.32 -18.37 -26.20
CA HIS A 57 19.76 -18.32 -25.99
C HIS A 57 20.17 -18.38 -24.50
N ALA A 58 19.23 -18.35 -23.58
CA ALA A 58 19.50 -18.39 -22.16
C ALA A 58 20.15 -19.71 -21.72
N HIS A 59 21.14 -19.61 -20.82
CA HIS A 59 21.82 -20.79 -20.27
C HIS A 59 20.91 -21.62 -19.36
N LEU A 60 20.08 -20.94 -18.56
CA LEU A 60 19.10 -21.57 -17.67
C LEU A 60 17.73 -20.92 -17.91
N ILE A 61 16.71 -21.74 -18.15
CA ILE A 61 15.32 -21.29 -18.17
C ILE A 61 14.61 -21.90 -16.96
N ILE A 62 13.91 -21.06 -16.20
CA ILE A 62 12.98 -21.50 -15.15
C ILE A 62 11.57 -21.16 -15.61
N GLU A 63 10.74 -22.19 -15.69
CA GLU A 63 9.31 -22.04 -15.98
C GLU A 63 8.51 -22.49 -14.76
N LYS A 64 7.64 -21.61 -14.25
CA LYS A 64 6.89 -21.88 -13.02
C LYS A 64 5.57 -21.13 -12.96
N GLU A 65 4.58 -21.78 -12.36
CA GLU A 65 3.28 -21.18 -12.09
C GLU A 65 3.15 -20.91 -10.58
N PHE A 66 2.61 -19.73 -10.23
CA PHE A 66 2.35 -19.33 -8.87
C PHE A 66 0.87 -18.98 -8.69
N HIS A 67 0.35 -19.25 -7.49
CA HIS A 67 -1.03 -18.97 -7.12
C HIS A 67 -1.11 -18.23 -5.79
N THR A 68 -2.01 -17.26 -5.73
CA THR A 68 -2.43 -16.64 -4.46
C THR A 68 -3.93 -16.75 -4.30
N GLY A 69 -4.41 -16.88 -3.06
CA GLY A 69 -5.84 -16.96 -2.75
C GLY A 69 -6.50 -15.60 -2.52
N TRP A 70 -7.77 -15.63 -2.12
CA TRP A 70 -8.47 -14.49 -1.56
C TRP A 70 -8.01 -14.24 -0.12
N PHE A 71 -7.78 -12.95 0.23
CA PHE A 71 -7.47 -12.55 1.59
C PHE A 71 -8.44 -11.48 2.06
N GLU A 72 -8.87 -11.61 3.32
CA GLU A 72 -9.70 -10.64 4.02
C GLU A 72 -8.83 -9.59 4.72
N HIS A 73 -9.24 -8.32 4.68
CA HIS A 73 -8.52 -7.22 5.34
C HIS A 73 -8.42 -7.36 6.85
N ALA A 74 -9.43 -7.97 7.44
CA ALA A 74 -9.50 -8.28 8.87
C ALA A 74 -9.37 -7.05 9.80
N TYR A 75 -9.80 -5.85 9.34
CA TYR A 75 -9.87 -4.68 10.22
C TYR A 75 -10.82 -4.92 11.40
N MET A 76 -10.48 -4.35 12.57
CA MET A 76 -11.26 -4.58 13.80
C MET A 76 -12.61 -3.90 13.77
N GLU A 77 -12.72 -2.71 13.25
CA GLU A 77 -13.96 -1.94 13.11
C GLU A 77 -14.64 -2.31 11.78
N PRO A 78 -15.86 -2.91 11.79
CA PRO A 78 -16.64 -3.10 10.57
C PRO A 78 -17.08 -1.79 9.94
N GLU A 79 -17.64 -1.85 8.73
CA GLU A 79 -18.21 -0.70 8.06
C GLU A 79 -19.44 -0.18 8.81
N GLY A 80 -19.53 1.12 8.87
CA GLY A 80 -20.67 1.80 9.44
C GLY A 80 -20.78 3.24 8.97
N SER A 81 -21.99 3.77 8.92
CA SER A 81 -22.25 5.17 8.61
C SER A 81 -23.52 5.65 9.27
N VAL A 82 -23.56 6.94 9.58
CA VAL A 82 -24.76 7.69 9.95
C VAL A 82 -24.87 8.95 9.11
N CYS A 83 -26.06 9.19 8.56
CA CYS A 83 -26.34 10.33 7.70
C CYS A 83 -27.45 11.21 8.30
N PHE A 84 -27.24 12.52 8.29
CA PHE A 84 -28.17 13.53 8.83
C PHE A 84 -28.62 14.47 7.72
N PRO A 85 -29.88 14.38 7.25
CA PRO A 85 -30.43 15.40 6.35
C PRO A 85 -30.70 16.69 7.14
N ARG A 86 -30.14 17.81 6.69
CA ARG A 86 -30.31 19.13 7.27
C ARG A 86 -31.46 19.90 6.62
N GLN A 87 -32.01 20.90 7.32
CA GLN A 87 -33.13 21.71 6.83
C GLN A 87 -32.77 22.59 5.63
N ASP A 88 -31.49 22.93 5.50
CA ASP A 88 -30.95 23.71 4.37
C ASP A 88 -30.72 22.88 3.10
N GLY A 89 -31.00 21.56 3.15
CA GLY A 89 -30.80 20.63 2.04
C GLY A 89 -29.43 19.94 2.07
N THR A 90 -28.55 20.27 3.01
CA THR A 90 -27.25 19.61 3.19
C THR A 90 -27.46 18.23 3.79
N LEU A 91 -26.66 17.25 3.33
CA LEU A 91 -26.57 15.92 3.92
C LEU A 91 -25.19 15.74 4.57
N GLU A 92 -25.18 15.63 5.89
CA GLU A 92 -23.97 15.30 6.64
C GLU A 92 -23.80 13.79 6.74
N ILE A 93 -22.57 13.32 6.52
CA ILE A 93 -22.20 11.91 6.45
C ILE A 93 -21.02 11.65 7.39
N TYR A 94 -21.24 10.81 8.37
CA TYR A 94 -20.22 10.28 9.28
C TYR A 94 -20.08 8.79 9.06
N GLY A 95 -18.87 8.28 9.03
CA GLY A 95 -18.70 6.85 8.79
C GLY A 95 -17.27 6.35 8.97
N SER A 96 -17.16 5.05 8.99
CA SER A 96 -15.90 4.33 8.95
C SER A 96 -15.38 4.30 7.49
N LEU A 97 -14.85 5.44 7.03
CA LEU A 97 -14.53 5.74 5.64
C LEU A 97 -13.02 5.94 5.46
N GLN A 98 -12.43 5.26 4.50
CA GLN A 98 -11.01 5.46 4.19
C GLN A 98 -10.77 6.76 3.39
N HIS A 99 -11.77 7.24 2.64
CA HIS A 99 -11.66 8.38 1.73
C HIS A 99 -12.90 9.27 1.77
N PRO A 100 -13.00 10.25 2.66
CA PRO A 100 -14.15 11.16 2.75
C PRO A 100 -14.47 11.85 1.43
N VAL A 101 -13.46 12.33 0.70
CA VAL A 101 -13.66 13.05 -0.57
C VAL A 101 -14.16 12.13 -1.70
N SER A 102 -13.59 10.92 -1.82
CA SER A 102 -14.09 9.93 -2.80
C SER A 102 -15.50 9.48 -2.44
N THR A 103 -15.80 9.26 -1.16
CA THR A 103 -17.14 8.95 -0.66
C THR A 103 -18.14 10.04 -1.05
N ARG A 104 -17.78 11.33 -0.85
CA ARG A 104 -18.61 12.45 -1.31
C ARG A 104 -18.90 12.37 -2.81
N ARG A 105 -17.86 12.10 -3.62
CA ARG A 105 -17.98 12.01 -5.08
C ARG A 105 -18.92 10.88 -5.52
N PHE A 106 -18.78 9.69 -4.93
CA PHE A 106 -19.64 8.55 -5.23
C PHE A 106 -21.10 8.81 -4.83
N ILE A 107 -21.34 9.29 -3.62
CA ILE A 107 -22.69 9.56 -3.13
C ILE A 107 -23.35 10.69 -3.94
N ALA A 108 -22.61 11.72 -4.30
CA ALA A 108 -23.08 12.79 -5.16
C ALA A 108 -23.57 12.27 -6.52
N ALA A 109 -22.79 11.38 -7.14
CA ALA A 109 -23.15 10.76 -8.41
C ALA A 109 -24.40 9.86 -8.28
N TRP A 110 -24.48 9.03 -7.24
CA TRP A 110 -25.61 8.11 -7.02
C TRP A 110 -26.92 8.83 -6.70
N LEU A 111 -26.84 9.93 -5.95
CA LEU A 111 -28.02 10.70 -5.52
C LEU A 111 -28.32 11.90 -6.44
N ALA A 112 -27.52 12.11 -7.49
CA ALA A 112 -27.58 13.28 -8.37
C ALA A 112 -27.56 14.61 -7.57
N MET A 113 -26.75 14.69 -6.51
CA MET A 113 -26.62 15.87 -5.65
C MET A 113 -25.32 16.63 -5.97
N PRO A 114 -25.31 17.97 -5.88
CA PRO A 114 -24.07 18.73 -5.99
C PRO A 114 -23.18 18.52 -4.76
N TYR A 115 -21.85 18.59 -4.94
CA TYR A 115 -20.86 18.42 -3.87
C TYR A 115 -21.07 19.40 -2.70
N SER A 116 -21.55 20.61 -2.98
CA SER A 116 -21.81 21.65 -1.98
C SER A 116 -22.93 21.31 -0.99
N LEU A 117 -23.77 20.33 -1.30
CA LEU A 117 -24.82 19.84 -0.42
C LEU A 117 -24.46 18.50 0.28
N LEU A 118 -23.23 18.03 0.11
CA LEU A 118 -22.74 16.81 0.75
C LEU A 118 -21.50 17.13 1.60
N GLU A 119 -21.61 16.96 2.89
CA GLU A 119 -20.52 17.13 3.82
C GLU A 119 -20.15 15.80 4.45
N VAL A 120 -18.94 15.32 4.18
CA VAL A 120 -18.41 14.08 4.73
C VAL A 120 -17.33 14.41 5.77
N PHE A 121 -17.49 13.89 6.96
CA PHE A 121 -16.62 14.12 8.09
C PHE A 121 -15.44 13.12 8.10
N ASN A 122 -14.26 13.64 8.37
CA ASN A 122 -13.00 12.90 8.36
C ASN A 122 -12.64 12.39 9.77
N HIS A 123 -13.36 11.35 10.22
CA HIS A 123 -13.06 10.71 11.52
C HIS A 123 -11.99 9.62 11.38
N PRO A 124 -11.11 9.44 12.37
CA PRO A 124 -10.24 8.26 12.45
C PRO A 124 -11.03 6.96 12.40
N VAL A 125 -10.51 5.96 11.70
CA VAL A 125 -11.16 4.65 11.56
C VAL A 125 -10.35 3.54 12.21
N GLY A 126 -11.03 2.50 12.68
CA GLY A 126 -10.45 1.32 13.34
C GLY A 126 -9.82 0.32 12.39
N GLY A 127 -8.94 0.81 11.50
CA GLY A 127 -8.25 0.05 10.46
C GLY A 127 -9.03 0.02 9.14
N SER A 128 -8.29 -0.03 8.03
CA SER A 128 -8.88 -0.14 6.69
C SER A 128 -8.06 -1.06 5.77
N PHE A 129 -6.74 -0.90 5.70
CA PHE A 129 -5.80 -1.70 4.88
C PHE A 129 -6.15 -1.75 3.38
N GLY A 130 -6.97 -0.80 2.91
CA GLY A 130 -7.56 -0.76 1.59
C GLY A 130 -9.03 -1.20 1.54
N GLY A 131 -9.55 -1.92 2.53
CA GLY A 131 -10.87 -2.53 2.52
C GLY A 131 -12.04 -1.57 2.71
N LYS A 132 -11.80 -0.33 3.15
CA LYS A 132 -12.81 0.71 3.32
C LYS A 132 -12.72 1.80 2.26
N ASP A 133 -12.12 1.49 1.11
CA ASP A 133 -12.04 2.39 -0.03
C ASP A 133 -13.44 2.55 -0.68
N ASP A 134 -13.87 1.62 -1.51
CA ASP A 134 -15.17 1.71 -2.19
C ASP A 134 -16.32 1.18 -1.34
N THR A 135 -16.14 0.05 -0.62
CA THR A 135 -17.22 -0.62 0.11
C THR A 135 -17.83 0.21 1.22
N ALA A 136 -17.01 0.96 1.95
CA ALA A 136 -17.53 1.86 2.99
C ALA A 136 -18.37 2.99 2.39
N SER A 137 -18.03 3.46 1.18
CA SER A 137 -18.85 4.43 0.43
C SER A 137 -20.21 3.86 0.04
N ALA A 138 -20.30 2.56 -0.28
CA ALA A 138 -21.59 1.90 -0.57
C ALA A 138 -22.49 1.84 0.67
N VAL A 139 -21.92 1.53 1.85
CA VAL A 139 -22.66 1.54 3.12
C VAL A 139 -23.16 2.95 3.45
N ALA A 140 -22.30 3.96 3.30
CA ALA A 140 -22.66 5.36 3.51
C ALA A 140 -23.74 5.84 2.50
N GLY A 141 -23.66 5.41 1.24
CA GLY A 141 -24.66 5.74 0.22
C GLY A 141 -26.04 5.13 0.51
N ARG A 142 -26.08 3.89 1.03
CA ARG A 142 -27.36 3.28 1.50
C ARG A 142 -27.96 4.04 2.67
N ALA A 143 -27.14 4.43 3.66
CA ALA A 143 -27.58 5.25 4.78
C ALA A 143 -28.07 6.64 4.31
N ALA A 144 -27.37 7.26 3.37
CA ALA A 144 -27.73 8.54 2.76
C ALA A 144 -29.07 8.47 2.03
N LEU A 145 -29.25 7.49 1.16
CA LEU A 145 -30.52 7.28 0.43
C LEU A 145 -31.70 7.08 1.38
N ALA A 146 -31.51 6.25 2.40
CA ALA A 146 -32.55 6.01 3.41
C ALA A 146 -32.86 7.27 4.23
N ALA A 147 -31.83 8.05 4.62
CA ALA A 147 -32.00 9.29 5.39
C ALA A 147 -32.81 10.33 4.60
N LEU A 148 -32.51 10.51 3.31
CA LEU A 148 -33.27 11.39 2.42
C LEU A 148 -34.72 10.90 2.23
N GLY A 149 -34.92 9.59 2.05
CA GLY A 149 -36.25 9.01 1.87
C GLY A 149 -37.17 9.16 3.07
N VAL A 150 -36.63 9.11 4.30
CA VAL A 150 -37.44 9.25 5.53
C VAL A 150 -37.38 10.66 6.14
N GLY A 151 -36.52 11.55 5.64
CA GLY A 151 -36.34 12.90 6.17
C GLY A 151 -35.81 12.94 7.62
N ARG A 152 -35.06 11.93 8.05
CA ARG A 152 -34.54 11.76 9.43
C ARG A 152 -33.16 11.11 9.38
N PRO A 153 -32.34 11.27 10.45
CA PRO A 153 -31.07 10.55 10.57
C PRO A 153 -31.24 9.03 10.45
N VAL A 154 -30.36 8.41 9.66
CA VAL A 154 -30.32 6.96 9.48
C VAL A 154 -28.91 6.47 9.74
N LYS A 155 -28.78 5.37 10.51
CA LYS A 155 -27.53 4.69 10.82
C LYS A 155 -27.55 3.26 10.30
N ILE A 156 -26.46 2.84 9.64
CA ILE A 156 -26.19 1.47 9.23
C ILE A 156 -24.85 1.08 9.84
N ILE A 157 -24.78 -0.04 10.52
CA ILE A 157 -23.53 -0.64 11.03
C ILE A 157 -23.57 -2.12 10.65
N TYR A 158 -22.50 -2.59 10.02
CA TYR A 158 -22.38 -4.00 9.68
C TYR A 158 -21.93 -4.84 10.87
N GLU A 159 -22.52 -6.01 11.01
CA GLU A 159 -21.94 -7.09 11.78
C GLU A 159 -20.76 -7.71 11.03
N ARG A 160 -19.90 -8.46 11.73
CA ARG A 160 -18.69 -9.04 11.14
C ARG A 160 -18.98 -9.95 9.95
N GLU A 161 -20.02 -10.78 10.01
CA GLU A 161 -20.39 -11.64 8.90
C GLU A 161 -20.83 -10.87 7.66
N TRP A 162 -21.51 -9.73 7.83
CA TRP A 162 -21.86 -8.84 6.71
C TRP A 162 -20.63 -8.16 6.12
N SER A 163 -19.71 -7.69 6.97
CA SER A 163 -18.44 -7.13 6.55
C SER A 163 -17.65 -8.12 5.67
N PHE A 164 -17.52 -9.39 6.10
CA PHE A 164 -16.89 -10.44 5.30
C PHE A 164 -17.58 -10.68 3.95
N ARG A 165 -18.89 -10.62 3.89
CA ARG A 165 -19.65 -10.93 2.67
C ARG A 165 -19.66 -9.80 1.67
N GLU A 166 -19.70 -8.55 2.12
CA GLU A 166 -19.89 -7.38 1.26
C GLU A 166 -18.62 -6.57 1.01
N SER A 167 -17.57 -6.67 1.83
CA SER A 167 -16.29 -6.04 1.51
C SER A 167 -15.56 -6.83 0.42
N TYR A 168 -14.81 -6.12 -0.41
CA TYR A 168 -13.98 -6.79 -1.40
C TYR A 168 -12.74 -7.43 -0.76
N LYS A 169 -12.10 -8.32 -1.51
CA LYS A 169 -10.96 -9.13 -1.04
C LYS A 169 -9.71 -8.80 -1.87
N ARG A 170 -8.53 -9.18 -1.40
CA ARG A 170 -7.36 -9.21 -2.27
C ARG A 170 -7.64 -10.14 -3.45
N PRO A 171 -7.43 -9.70 -4.70
CA PRO A 171 -7.65 -10.56 -5.86
C PRO A 171 -6.68 -11.75 -5.84
N PRO A 172 -7.19 -12.97 -6.03
CA PRO A 172 -6.34 -14.12 -6.29
C PRO A 172 -5.70 -13.99 -7.66
N TYR A 173 -4.43 -14.41 -7.75
CA TYR A 173 -3.65 -14.38 -8.97
C TYR A 173 -3.20 -15.78 -9.35
N ARG A 174 -3.26 -16.08 -10.66
CA ARG A 174 -2.45 -17.08 -11.31
C ARG A 174 -1.36 -16.37 -12.10
N MET A 175 -0.10 -16.75 -11.86
CA MET A 175 1.06 -16.09 -12.43
C MET A 175 1.99 -17.12 -13.06
N ARG A 176 2.18 -17.06 -14.38
CA ARG A 176 3.10 -17.91 -15.14
C ARG A 176 4.34 -17.11 -15.48
N TYR A 177 5.48 -17.64 -15.12
CA TYR A 177 6.79 -17.04 -15.36
C TYR A 177 7.65 -18.00 -16.17
N ARG A 178 8.28 -17.48 -17.23
CA ARG A 178 9.41 -18.09 -17.93
C ARG A 178 10.55 -17.10 -17.88
N VAL A 179 11.60 -17.41 -17.14
CA VAL A 179 12.72 -16.49 -16.88
C VAL A 179 14.01 -17.14 -17.32
N GLY A 180 14.78 -16.42 -18.14
CA GLY A 180 16.07 -16.86 -18.67
C GLY A 180 17.22 -16.17 -17.97
N PHE A 181 18.24 -16.96 -17.62
CA PHE A 181 19.47 -16.52 -17.01
C PHE A 181 20.68 -16.91 -17.83
N GLY A 182 21.70 -16.05 -17.90
CA GLY A 182 23.00 -16.35 -18.45
C GLY A 182 23.79 -17.30 -17.55
N SER A 183 24.90 -17.85 -18.08
CA SER A 183 25.75 -18.80 -17.35
C SER A 183 26.41 -18.21 -16.09
N ALA A 184 26.59 -16.91 -16.03
CA ALA A 184 27.11 -16.22 -14.87
C ALA A 184 25.99 -15.72 -13.92
N GLY A 185 24.72 -15.98 -14.24
CA GLY A 185 23.55 -15.68 -13.41
C GLY A 185 22.88 -14.32 -13.68
N GLU A 186 23.20 -13.63 -14.78
CA GLU A 186 22.49 -12.45 -15.23
C GLU A 186 21.09 -12.84 -15.71
N MET A 187 20.07 -12.09 -15.29
CA MET A 187 18.70 -12.22 -15.76
C MET A 187 18.60 -11.58 -17.16
N GLU A 188 18.38 -12.39 -18.19
CA GLU A 188 18.44 -11.98 -19.59
C GLU A 188 17.08 -11.69 -20.18
N ALA A 189 16.09 -12.49 -19.80
CA ALA A 189 14.73 -12.36 -20.32
C ALA A 189 13.68 -12.82 -19.35
N ALA A 190 12.46 -12.25 -19.47
CA ALA A 190 11.27 -12.71 -18.75
C ALA A 190 10.04 -12.67 -19.67
N VAL A 191 9.30 -13.78 -19.74
CA VAL A 191 7.97 -13.89 -20.31
C VAL A 191 6.99 -14.20 -19.19
N ILE A 192 6.01 -13.32 -18.98
CA ILE A 192 5.15 -13.33 -17.80
C ILE A 192 3.70 -13.23 -18.25
N ASP A 193 2.85 -14.12 -17.75
CA ASP A 193 1.39 -14.09 -17.92
C ASP A 193 0.73 -14.13 -16.55
N ILE A 194 0.00 -13.08 -16.20
CA ILE A 194 -0.73 -12.95 -14.93
C ILE A 194 -2.21 -12.79 -15.22
N LEU A 195 -3.03 -13.60 -14.55
CA LEU A 195 -4.48 -13.51 -14.59
C LEU A 195 -5.02 -13.34 -13.17
N ALA A 196 -5.72 -12.23 -12.93
CA ALA A 196 -6.40 -11.91 -11.68
C ALA A 196 -7.90 -12.19 -11.80
N ASP A 197 -8.52 -12.64 -10.72
CA ASP A 197 -9.97 -12.72 -10.60
C ASP A 197 -10.51 -11.41 -10.01
N SER A 198 -11.27 -10.66 -10.82
CA SER A 198 -11.91 -9.40 -10.39
C SER A 198 -13.19 -9.63 -9.58
N GLY A 199 -13.78 -10.81 -9.69
CA GLY A 199 -15.09 -11.11 -9.09
C GLY A 199 -16.24 -10.41 -9.82
N ALA A 200 -17.39 -10.33 -9.13
CA ALA A 200 -18.66 -9.90 -9.71
C ALA A 200 -18.73 -8.41 -10.08
N TYR A 201 -17.92 -7.57 -9.45
CA TYR A 201 -17.90 -6.12 -9.68
C TYR A 201 -16.48 -5.62 -9.88
N THR A 202 -16.33 -4.67 -10.79
CA THR A 202 -15.05 -3.99 -10.97
C THR A 202 -14.91 -2.87 -9.92
N SER A 203 -13.87 -2.98 -9.09
CA SER A 203 -13.42 -1.93 -8.18
C SER A 203 -12.02 -1.47 -8.59
N THR A 204 -11.05 -1.56 -7.71
CA THR A 204 -9.68 -1.07 -7.92
C THR A 204 -8.73 -2.11 -8.54
N VAL A 205 -9.24 -3.25 -9.02
CA VAL A 205 -8.43 -4.32 -9.62
C VAL A 205 -7.62 -3.86 -10.84
N PRO A 206 -8.14 -3.01 -11.76
CA PRO A 206 -7.34 -2.50 -12.86
C PRO A 206 -6.06 -1.81 -12.42
N TRP A 207 -6.11 -1.05 -11.34
CA TRP A 207 -4.94 -0.36 -10.80
C TRP A 207 -3.99 -1.30 -10.06
N SER A 208 -4.51 -2.29 -9.31
CA SER A 208 -3.63 -3.28 -8.65
C SER A 208 -2.88 -4.16 -9.65
N THR A 209 -3.51 -4.54 -10.75
CA THR A 209 -2.88 -5.28 -11.83
C THR A 209 -1.90 -4.42 -12.64
N TRP A 210 -2.18 -3.13 -12.80
CA TRP A 210 -1.24 -2.18 -13.38
C TRP A 210 0.07 -2.10 -12.56
N ARG A 211 -0.03 -2.01 -11.22
CA ARG A 211 1.15 -2.05 -10.34
C ARG A 211 1.90 -3.36 -10.44
N SER A 212 1.17 -4.47 -10.54
CA SER A 212 1.79 -5.77 -10.80
C SER A 212 2.56 -5.76 -12.11
N ALA A 213 2.04 -5.17 -13.17
CA ALA A 213 2.74 -5.05 -14.46
C ALA A 213 4.02 -4.22 -14.35
N ALA A 214 3.95 -3.06 -13.69
CA ALA A 214 5.12 -2.19 -13.51
C ALA A 214 6.24 -2.83 -12.67
N GLN A 215 5.93 -3.83 -11.84
CA GLN A 215 6.86 -4.45 -10.87
C GLN A 215 7.04 -5.97 -11.05
N CYS A 216 6.52 -6.56 -12.12
CA CYS A 216 6.45 -8.02 -12.30
C CYS A 216 7.82 -8.73 -12.35
N CYS A 217 8.90 -8.02 -12.58
CA CYS A 217 10.27 -8.56 -12.53
C CYS A 217 11.01 -8.20 -11.23
N GLY A 218 10.32 -7.63 -10.21
CA GLY A 218 10.97 -7.18 -8.98
C GLY A 218 12.00 -6.06 -9.23
N PRO A 219 12.95 -5.85 -8.29
CA PRO A 219 13.94 -4.77 -8.36
C PRO A 219 15.14 -5.14 -9.25
N TYR A 220 14.92 -5.88 -10.35
CA TYR A 220 15.99 -6.46 -11.16
C TYR A 220 16.08 -5.85 -12.56
N ARG A 221 17.30 -5.82 -13.07
CA ARG A 221 17.61 -5.45 -14.45
C ARG A 221 17.23 -6.63 -15.36
N VAL A 222 16.30 -6.41 -16.26
CA VAL A 222 15.91 -7.40 -17.26
C VAL A 222 15.89 -6.74 -18.63
N PRO A 223 16.84 -7.09 -19.53
CA PRO A 223 16.96 -6.46 -20.84
C PRO A 223 15.77 -6.73 -21.77
N ALA A 224 15.18 -7.91 -21.68
CA ALA A 224 14.08 -8.32 -22.54
C ALA A 224 12.89 -8.83 -21.73
N VAL A 225 11.73 -8.15 -21.85
CA VAL A 225 10.50 -8.47 -21.08
C VAL A 225 9.28 -8.45 -22.00
N ARG A 226 8.48 -9.52 -21.90
CA ARG A 226 7.10 -9.56 -22.36
C ARG A 226 6.22 -9.95 -21.19
N ALA A 227 5.47 -9.00 -20.65
CA ALA A 227 4.49 -9.28 -19.62
C ALA A 227 3.08 -8.91 -20.08
N ASP A 228 2.14 -9.80 -19.80
CA ASP A 228 0.71 -9.63 -20.00
C ASP A 228 0.03 -9.85 -18.66
N VAL A 229 -0.57 -8.78 -18.12
CA VAL A 229 -1.24 -8.78 -16.82
C VAL A 229 -2.71 -8.42 -17.04
N ARG A 230 -3.58 -9.39 -16.78
CA ARG A 230 -5.00 -9.32 -17.10
C ARG A 230 -5.85 -9.52 -15.86
N ALA A 231 -7.05 -9.00 -15.87
CA ALA A 231 -8.08 -9.34 -14.90
C ALA A 231 -9.38 -9.72 -15.62
N ALA A 232 -10.06 -10.75 -15.14
CA ALA A 232 -11.33 -11.20 -15.65
C ALA A 232 -12.45 -11.01 -14.64
N ALA A 233 -13.65 -10.63 -15.12
CA ALA A 233 -14.87 -10.64 -14.34
C ALA A 233 -15.36 -12.08 -14.17
N THR A 234 -15.82 -12.41 -12.95
CA THR A 234 -16.42 -13.71 -12.60
C THR A 234 -17.60 -13.51 -11.68
N ASN A 235 -18.34 -14.58 -11.37
CA ASN A 235 -19.38 -14.55 -10.34
C ASN A 235 -18.85 -14.85 -8.92
N ASN A 236 -17.54 -14.78 -8.73
CA ASN A 236 -16.93 -14.87 -7.40
C ASN A 236 -17.16 -13.57 -6.59
N VAL A 237 -16.78 -13.61 -5.31
CA VAL A 237 -16.74 -12.42 -4.48
C VAL A 237 -15.87 -11.35 -5.13
N PHE A 238 -16.33 -10.10 -5.14
CA PHE A 238 -15.59 -9.05 -5.80
C PHE A 238 -14.30 -8.69 -5.07
N THR A 239 -13.34 -8.19 -5.80
CA THR A 239 -11.99 -7.93 -5.31
C THR A 239 -11.56 -6.49 -5.55
N GLY A 240 -10.58 -6.04 -4.79
CA GLY A 240 -10.14 -4.65 -4.83
C GLY A 240 -8.86 -4.40 -4.03
N ALA A 241 -8.72 -3.16 -3.57
CA ALA A 241 -7.53 -2.71 -2.88
C ALA A 241 -7.26 -3.49 -1.59
N PHE A 242 -6.03 -3.95 -1.44
CA PHE A 242 -5.52 -4.51 -0.20
C PHE A 242 -4.05 -4.11 -0.07
N ARG A 243 -3.58 -3.74 1.14
CA ARG A 243 -2.22 -3.29 1.46
C ARG A 243 -1.15 -4.01 0.62
N GLY A 244 -0.32 -3.27 -0.11
CA GLY A 244 0.64 -3.80 -1.07
C GLY A 244 0.16 -3.84 -2.52
N PHE A 245 -1.16 -3.85 -2.78
CA PHE A 245 -1.82 -3.54 -4.06
C PHE A 245 -1.19 -4.19 -5.29
N GLY A 246 -1.15 -5.54 -5.32
CA GLY A 246 -0.56 -6.33 -6.41
C GLY A 246 0.92 -6.70 -6.22
N SER A 247 1.72 -5.85 -5.58
CA SER A 247 3.15 -6.11 -5.37
C SER A 247 3.45 -7.36 -4.51
N PRO A 248 2.72 -7.69 -3.43
CA PRO A 248 2.99 -8.90 -2.66
C PRO A 248 2.91 -10.19 -3.48
N GLN A 249 1.97 -10.26 -4.43
CA GLN A 249 1.79 -11.41 -5.30
C GLN A 249 2.99 -11.59 -6.24
N VAL A 250 3.39 -10.52 -6.95
CA VAL A 250 4.51 -10.60 -7.89
C VAL A 250 5.86 -10.75 -7.19
N ASN A 251 6.04 -10.12 -6.02
CA ASN A 251 7.26 -10.30 -5.22
C ASN A 251 7.40 -11.74 -4.71
N PHE A 252 6.29 -12.40 -4.32
CA PHE A 252 6.32 -13.82 -3.97
C PHE A 252 6.86 -14.68 -5.13
N ALA A 253 6.40 -14.44 -6.35
CA ALA A 253 6.85 -15.17 -7.52
C ALA A 253 8.32 -14.89 -7.85
N VAL A 254 8.67 -13.61 -8.02
CA VAL A 254 10.03 -13.21 -8.43
C VAL A 254 11.10 -13.60 -7.44
N GLU A 255 10.89 -13.34 -6.15
CA GLU A 255 11.89 -13.64 -5.11
C GLU A 255 12.07 -15.14 -4.87
N SER A 256 11.02 -15.93 -5.12
CA SER A 256 11.13 -17.39 -5.12
C SER A 256 11.92 -17.91 -6.33
N LEU A 257 11.73 -17.30 -7.51
CA LEU A 257 12.49 -17.63 -8.73
C LEU A 257 13.97 -17.27 -8.61
N MET A 258 14.28 -16.13 -8.02
CA MET A 258 15.66 -15.72 -7.80
C MET A 258 16.42 -16.70 -6.88
N ASP A 259 15.76 -17.19 -5.85
CA ASP A 259 16.35 -18.21 -4.96
C ASP A 259 16.54 -19.56 -5.67
N GLU A 260 15.59 -19.96 -6.53
CA GLU A 260 15.70 -21.18 -7.34
C GLU A 260 16.81 -21.06 -8.40
N ALA A 261 16.92 -19.90 -9.05
CA ALA A 261 17.97 -19.64 -10.02
C ALA A 261 19.37 -19.67 -9.38
N ALA A 262 19.52 -19.08 -8.19
CA ALA A 262 20.79 -19.15 -7.45
C ALA A 262 21.23 -20.59 -7.21
N GLU A 263 20.32 -21.43 -6.72
CA GLU A 263 20.61 -22.84 -6.47
C GLU A 263 21.03 -23.59 -7.75
N ARG A 264 20.27 -23.45 -8.84
CA ARG A 264 20.53 -24.15 -10.10
C ARG A 264 21.82 -23.71 -10.78
N LEU A 265 22.26 -22.48 -10.54
CA LEU A 265 23.50 -21.91 -11.09
C LEU A 265 24.71 -22.06 -10.13
N GLY A 266 24.52 -22.64 -8.94
CA GLY A 266 25.55 -22.77 -7.93
C GLY A 266 25.99 -21.45 -7.31
N LEU A 267 25.12 -20.45 -7.32
CA LEU A 267 25.31 -19.13 -6.72
C LEU A 267 24.64 -19.07 -5.34
N THR A 268 25.10 -18.18 -4.48
CA THR A 268 24.38 -17.83 -3.26
C THR A 268 23.19 -16.92 -3.57
N ALA A 269 22.21 -16.90 -2.66
CA ALA A 269 21.06 -15.99 -2.76
C ALA A 269 21.47 -14.51 -2.78
N LEU A 270 22.59 -14.17 -2.15
CA LEU A 270 23.15 -12.81 -2.16
C LEU A 270 23.81 -12.48 -3.50
N GLU A 271 24.64 -13.40 -4.02
CA GLU A 271 25.36 -13.17 -5.29
C GLU A 271 24.41 -12.94 -6.45
N ILE A 272 23.34 -13.74 -6.60
CA ILE A 272 22.41 -13.58 -7.71
C ILE A 272 21.65 -12.25 -7.61
N ARG A 273 21.27 -11.82 -6.40
CA ARG A 273 20.59 -10.55 -6.22
C ARG A 273 21.52 -9.36 -6.46
N ARG A 274 22.74 -9.35 -5.92
CA ARG A 274 23.76 -8.34 -6.18
C ARG A 274 24.07 -8.16 -7.67
N LYS A 275 24.10 -9.26 -8.39
CA LYS A 275 24.36 -9.26 -9.83
C LYS A 275 23.23 -8.62 -10.63
N ASN A 276 22.01 -8.80 -10.21
CA ASN A 276 20.82 -8.43 -10.99
C ASN A 276 20.10 -7.17 -10.51
N MET A 277 20.24 -6.79 -9.23
CA MET A 277 19.50 -5.65 -8.69
C MET A 277 19.80 -4.35 -9.40
N LEU A 278 18.81 -3.47 -9.42
CA LEU A 278 18.92 -2.12 -9.96
C LEU A 278 19.87 -1.27 -9.11
N HIS A 279 20.68 -0.47 -9.79
CA HIS A 279 21.58 0.53 -9.22
C HIS A 279 21.25 1.93 -9.72
N GLN A 280 21.87 2.93 -9.13
CA GLN A 280 21.79 4.31 -9.61
C GLN A 280 22.13 4.39 -11.09
N GLY A 281 21.27 5.00 -11.89
CA GLY A 281 21.39 5.13 -13.34
C GLY A 281 20.93 3.94 -14.17
N ASP A 282 20.51 2.83 -13.53
CA ASP A 282 19.90 1.70 -14.25
C ASP A 282 18.47 2.02 -14.69
N ALA A 283 18.03 1.35 -15.74
CA ALA A 283 16.67 1.46 -16.23
C ALA A 283 15.80 0.27 -15.75
N THR A 284 14.63 0.57 -15.21
CA THR A 284 13.60 -0.41 -14.87
C THR A 284 13.07 -1.14 -16.11
N ILE A 285 12.21 -2.14 -15.90
CA ILE A 285 11.54 -2.85 -17.01
C ILE A 285 10.65 -1.92 -17.87
N THR A 286 10.16 -0.82 -17.30
CA THR A 286 9.36 0.20 -18.01
C THR A 286 10.22 1.19 -18.79
N GLY A 287 11.54 1.15 -18.62
CA GLY A 287 12.49 2.04 -19.25
C GLY A 287 12.78 3.33 -18.48
N GLN A 288 12.18 3.52 -17.30
CA GLN A 288 12.54 4.63 -16.41
C GLN A 288 13.97 4.47 -15.91
N VAL A 289 14.79 5.50 -16.09
CA VAL A 289 16.13 5.58 -15.53
C VAL A 289 16.04 6.10 -14.09
N LEU A 290 16.72 5.43 -13.17
CA LEU A 290 16.72 5.76 -11.74
C LEU A 290 17.94 6.64 -11.41
N ASP A 291 17.87 7.93 -11.69
CA ASP A 291 18.98 8.88 -11.52
C ASP A 291 18.64 10.13 -10.67
N ASP A 292 17.37 10.33 -10.36
CA ASP A 292 16.83 11.51 -9.67
C ASP A 292 16.67 11.34 -8.14
N HIS A 293 16.89 10.14 -7.62
CA HIS A 293 16.84 9.81 -6.19
C HIS A 293 17.84 8.68 -5.85
N THR A 294 18.12 8.45 -4.57
CA THR A 294 19.04 7.39 -4.15
C THR A 294 18.43 6.00 -4.33
N VAL A 295 19.12 5.11 -5.07
CA VAL A 295 18.78 3.68 -5.18
C VAL A 295 19.51 2.91 -4.09
N SER A 296 18.81 2.55 -3.03
CA SER A 296 19.39 2.00 -1.79
C SER A 296 19.24 0.48 -1.62
N LEU A 297 18.98 -0.27 -2.71
CA LEU A 297 18.77 -1.73 -2.66
C LEU A 297 19.93 -2.49 -1.97
N ASP A 298 21.18 -2.16 -2.30
CA ASP A 298 22.34 -2.79 -1.64
C ASP A 298 22.42 -2.43 -0.15
N GLN A 299 22.05 -1.21 0.21
CA GLN A 299 22.04 -0.76 1.61
C GLN A 299 21.03 -1.54 2.46
N VAL A 300 19.78 -1.65 1.99
CA VAL A 300 18.73 -2.37 2.72
C VAL A 300 18.98 -3.86 2.75
N MET A 301 19.48 -4.46 1.65
CA MET A 301 19.80 -5.89 1.59
C MET A 301 20.93 -6.24 2.55
N ARG A 302 22.01 -5.46 2.54
CA ARG A 302 23.16 -5.66 3.44
C ARG A 302 22.75 -5.49 4.89
N ALA A 303 22.04 -4.41 5.24
CA ALA A 303 21.58 -4.17 6.59
C ALA A 303 20.78 -5.36 7.16
N VAL A 304 19.86 -5.92 6.39
CA VAL A 304 19.04 -7.06 6.82
C VAL A 304 19.87 -8.35 6.95
N THR A 305 20.74 -8.64 5.97
CA THR A 305 21.48 -9.89 5.94
C THR A 305 22.63 -9.93 6.95
N GLU A 306 23.24 -8.79 7.26
CA GLU A 306 24.21 -8.65 8.33
C GLU A 306 23.56 -8.78 9.72
N GLU A 307 22.44 -8.04 9.96
CA GLU A 307 21.76 -8.06 11.26
C GLU A 307 21.20 -9.44 11.63
N ILE A 308 20.59 -10.15 10.67
CA ILE A 308 20.08 -11.50 10.92
C ILE A 308 21.19 -12.56 10.96
N GLY A 309 22.40 -12.25 10.49
CA GLY A 309 23.52 -13.19 10.37
C GLY A 309 23.32 -14.22 9.26
N PHE A 310 22.80 -13.79 8.10
CA PHE A 310 22.34 -14.69 7.02
C PHE A 310 23.45 -15.61 6.50
N GLU A 311 24.64 -15.08 6.19
CA GLU A 311 25.75 -15.86 5.61
C GLU A 311 26.26 -16.95 6.58
N GLU A 312 26.25 -16.67 7.88
CA GLU A 312 26.66 -17.62 8.91
C GLU A 312 25.60 -18.70 9.13
N LYS A 313 24.32 -18.33 9.12
CA LYS A 313 23.21 -19.22 9.46
C LYS A 313 22.70 -20.06 8.28
N VAL A 314 22.88 -19.61 7.04
CA VAL A 314 22.34 -20.30 5.86
C VAL A 314 22.92 -21.73 5.71
N GLY A 315 24.17 -21.94 6.09
CA GLY A 315 24.81 -23.27 6.13
C GLY A 315 24.24 -24.24 7.18
N GLN A 316 23.41 -23.74 8.11
CA GLN A 316 22.80 -24.54 9.18
C GLN A 316 21.36 -24.98 8.82
N CYS A 317 20.86 -24.64 7.64
CA CYS A 317 19.51 -25.00 7.20
C CYS A 317 19.36 -26.52 7.04
N SER A 318 18.19 -27.02 7.39
CA SER A 318 17.91 -28.45 7.50
C SER A 318 17.78 -29.19 6.18
N MET A 319 17.34 -28.51 5.10
CA MET A 319 17.12 -29.09 3.77
C MET A 319 16.39 -30.46 3.80
N GLY A 320 15.35 -30.54 4.65
CA GLY A 320 14.53 -31.75 4.84
C GLY A 320 15.08 -32.77 5.85
N HIS A 321 16.25 -32.52 6.45
CA HIS A 321 16.83 -33.38 7.46
C HIS A 321 16.56 -32.82 8.86
N PRO A 322 15.67 -33.45 9.68
CA PRO A 322 15.38 -32.95 11.01
C PRO A 322 16.62 -32.88 11.93
N ARG A 323 16.64 -31.83 12.75
CA ARG A 323 17.60 -31.70 13.87
C ARG A 323 17.29 -32.72 14.96
N GLU A 324 18.15 -32.84 15.95
CA GLU A 324 18.02 -33.79 17.08
C GLU A 324 16.70 -33.58 17.86
N ASP A 325 16.17 -32.35 17.90
CA ASP A 325 14.92 -32.01 18.56
C ASP A 325 13.68 -32.25 17.69
N GLY A 326 13.82 -32.83 16.50
CA GLY A 326 12.74 -33.13 15.58
C GLY A 326 12.26 -31.92 14.76
N THR A 327 12.97 -30.81 14.80
CA THR A 327 12.62 -29.60 14.03
C THR A 327 13.42 -29.50 12.73
N LEU A 328 12.88 -28.75 11.75
CA LEU A 328 13.59 -28.32 10.55
C LEU A 328 13.81 -26.81 10.64
N TYR A 329 15.01 -26.35 10.40
CA TYR A 329 15.37 -24.93 10.46
C TYR A 329 15.60 -24.35 9.06
N GLY A 330 15.16 -23.13 8.85
CA GLY A 330 15.41 -22.40 7.64
C GLY A 330 15.48 -20.88 7.85
N ILE A 331 16.26 -20.24 6.99
CA ILE A 331 16.39 -18.79 6.89
C ILE A 331 16.26 -18.35 5.44
N GLY A 332 15.55 -17.26 5.19
CA GLY A 332 15.34 -16.69 3.85
C GLY A 332 15.26 -15.18 3.89
N PHE A 333 15.50 -14.55 2.77
CA PHE A 333 15.30 -13.11 2.62
C PHE A 333 14.77 -12.77 1.24
N ALA A 334 14.27 -11.56 1.10
CA ALA A 334 13.74 -10.98 -0.13
C ALA A 334 14.02 -9.49 -0.19
N ILE A 335 14.09 -8.92 -1.40
CA ILE A 335 14.30 -7.49 -1.65
C ILE A 335 13.20 -6.95 -2.57
N SER A 336 12.85 -5.67 -2.45
CA SER A 336 11.88 -5.03 -3.33
C SER A 336 12.18 -3.56 -3.53
N TYR A 337 11.63 -3.02 -4.61
CA TYR A 337 11.38 -1.60 -4.78
C TYR A 337 9.89 -1.37 -4.99
N ARG A 338 9.37 -0.26 -4.49
CA ARG A 338 7.98 0.09 -4.66
C ARG A 338 7.83 1.56 -5.01
N GLY A 339 7.13 1.83 -6.10
CA GLY A 339 6.74 3.18 -6.43
C GLY A 339 5.88 3.80 -5.33
N ALA A 340 6.26 4.96 -4.83
CA ALA A 340 5.49 5.76 -3.89
C ALA A 340 4.50 6.67 -4.63
N SER A 341 3.39 7.07 -3.98
CA SER A 341 2.32 7.84 -4.61
C SER A 341 1.40 6.98 -5.50
N VAL A 342 0.36 7.58 -6.08
CA VAL A 342 -0.54 6.87 -7.01
C VAL A 342 0.13 6.59 -8.36
N GLY A 343 1.22 7.27 -8.67
CA GLY A 343 1.92 7.08 -9.93
C GLY A 343 1.09 7.50 -11.13
N ALA A 344 1.31 6.87 -12.28
CA ALA A 344 0.61 7.20 -13.52
C ALA A 344 -0.87 6.76 -13.54
N GLU A 345 -1.37 6.15 -12.47
CA GLU A 345 -2.79 5.76 -12.34
C GLU A 345 -3.74 6.97 -12.27
N ALA A 346 -3.30 8.07 -11.62
CA ALA A 346 -4.12 9.25 -11.42
C ALA A 346 -3.28 10.51 -11.16
N LYS A 347 -3.93 11.68 -11.20
CA LYS A 347 -3.30 12.94 -10.77
C LYS A 347 -3.15 12.92 -9.25
N ASP A 348 -1.93 13.18 -8.77
CA ASP A 348 -1.61 13.17 -7.34
C ASP A 348 -1.31 14.57 -6.82
N PHE A 349 -2.03 14.98 -5.78
CA PHE A 349 -1.86 16.26 -5.09
C PHE A 349 -2.40 16.16 -3.65
N CYS A 350 -1.92 17.04 -2.78
CA CYS A 350 -2.39 17.15 -1.40
C CYS A 350 -2.54 18.60 -0.99
N SER A 351 -3.34 18.85 0.03
CA SER A 351 -3.57 20.17 0.59
C SER A 351 -3.40 20.20 2.11
N CYS A 352 -3.05 21.37 2.63
CA CYS A 352 -2.98 21.68 4.06
C CYS A 352 -3.51 23.07 4.31
N VAL A 353 -4.29 23.23 5.38
CA VAL A 353 -4.69 24.54 5.91
C VAL A 353 -4.01 24.72 7.26
N VAL A 354 -3.41 25.88 7.48
CA VAL A 354 -2.82 26.26 8.78
C VAL A 354 -3.32 27.63 9.18
N ASN A 355 -3.69 27.74 10.45
CA ASN A 355 -4.19 28.97 11.06
C ASN A 355 -3.56 29.16 12.44
N CYS A 356 -2.59 30.06 12.53
CA CYS A 356 -1.99 30.41 13.80
C CYS A 356 -2.89 31.42 14.53
N GLN A 357 -3.32 31.04 15.72
CA GLN A 357 -4.21 31.88 16.56
C GLN A 357 -3.41 32.92 17.31
N PHE A 358 -4.08 34.00 17.69
CA PHE A 358 -3.42 35.10 18.41
C PHE A 358 -3.01 34.75 19.85
N ASP A 359 -3.48 33.65 20.41
CA ASP A 359 -3.02 33.08 21.68
C ASP A 359 -1.80 32.15 21.55
N GLY A 360 -1.24 32.04 20.34
CA GLY A 360 -0.08 31.22 20.05
C GLY A 360 -0.40 29.76 19.72
N SER A 361 -1.65 29.31 19.80
CA SER A 361 -2.07 27.99 19.36
C SER A 361 -2.19 27.94 17.83
N ILE A 362 -2.07 26.74 17.25
CA ILE A 362 -2.06 26.52 15.81
C ILE A 362 -3.11 25.47 15.46
N LEU A 363 -4.04 25.82 14.58
CA LEU A 363 -4.97 24.87 13.99
C LEU A 363 -4.43 24.42 12.64
N MET A 364 -4.39 23.11 12.41
CA MET A 364 -4.04 22.56 11.11
C MET A 364 -5.05 21.51 10.66
N GLU A 365 -5.22 21.43 9.37
CA GLU A 365 -6.05 20.42 8.69
C GLU A 365 -5.35 19.98 7.41
N THR A 366 -5.42 18.70 7.07
CA THR A 366 -4.89 18.19 5.80
C THR A 366 -5.89 17.31 5.10
N GLY A 367 -5.70 17.11 3.79
CA GLY A 367 -6.46 16.13 3.02
C GLY A 367 -6.07 14.66 3.28
N ILE A 368 -5.16 14.41 4.22
CA ILE A 368 -4.73 13.05 4.59
C ILE A 368 -5.63 12.51 5.70
N HIS A 369 -6.12 11.29 5.49
CA HIS A 369 -7.02 10.62 6.43
C HIS A 369 -6.26 9.72 7.41
N GLU A 370 -6.76 9.66 8.67
CA GLU A 370 -6.24 8.78 9.72
C GLU A 370 -6.96 7.43 9.70
N ASN A 371 -6.22 6.38 9.31
CA ASN A 371 -6.69 5.00 9.27
C ASN A 371 -6.11 4.14 10.42
N GLY A 372 -5.51 4.79 11.43
CA GLY A 372 -4.74 4.17 12.50
C GLY A 372 -3.24 4.04 12.20
N GLN A 373 -2.77 4.62 11.08
CA GLN A 373 -1.35 4.60 10.70
C GLN A 373 -0.53 5.72 11.34
N GLY A 374 -1.17 6.67 12.03
CA GLY A 374 -0.50 7.79 12.69
C GLY A 374 -0.20 8.98 11.77
N ALA A 375 -1.00 9.16 10.72
CA ALA A 375 -0.83 10.27 9.78
C ALA A 375 -0.97 11.64 10.46
N GLN A 376 -1.95 11.80 11.36
CA GLN A 376 -2.14 13.07 12.10
C GLN A 376 -0.89 13.43 12.90
N SER A 377 -0.33 12.49 13.67
CA SER A 377 0.90 12.72 14.43
C SER A 377 2.09 13.06 13.52
N ALA A 378 2.21 12.42 12.36
CA ALA A 378 3.27 12.73 11.41
C ALA A 378 3.13 14.15 10.83
N MET A 379 1.91 14.58 10.53
CA MET A 379 1.65 15.94 10.02
C MET A 379 1.92 17.01 11.09
N ILE A 380 1.54 16.75 12.36
CA ILE A 380 1.84 17.65 13.51
C ILE A 380 3.36 17.79 13.68
N LEU A 381 4.10 16.67 13.68
CA LEU A 381 5.56 16.70 13.82
C LEU A 381 6.24 17.47 12.69
N ALA A 382 5.80 17.26 11.43
CA ALA A 382 6.33 17.99 10.29
C ALA A 382 6.03 19.50 10.39
N MET A 383 4.81 19.88 10.78
CA MET A 383 4.44 21.28 10.98
C MET A 383 5.26 21.93 12.10
N ALA A 384 5.42 21.25 13.24
CA ALA A 384 6.20 21.73 14.37
C ALA A 384 7.67 21.98 13.98
N ASP A 385 8.26 21.03 13.27
CA ASP A 385 9.64 21.11 12.79
C ASP A 385 9.85 22.30 11.83
N VAL A 386 8.96 22.46 10.84
CA VAL A 386 9.08 23.54 9.85
C VAL A 386 8.80 24.91 10.45
N LEU A 387 7.82 25.05 11.36
CA LEU A 387 7.51 26.30 12.04
C LEU A 387 8.49 26.63 13.18
N GLY A 388 9.30 25.68 13.64
CA GLY A 388 10.20 25.84 14.78
C GLY A 388 9.47 26.03 16.12
N VAL A 389 8.32 25.36 16.28
CA VAL A 389 7.48 25.43 17.48
C VAL A 389 7.30 24.06 18.13
N SER A 390 6.91 24.05 19.41
CA SER A 390 6.56 22.80 20.09
C SER A 390 5.28 22.19 19.51
N MET A 391 5.22 20.85 19.42
CA MET A 391 4.07 20.12 18.87
C MET A 391 2.79 20.33 19.71
N GLU A 392 2.92 20.64 20.98
CA GLU A 392 1.82 20.91 21.92
C GLU A 392 1.00 22.13 21.52
N ARG A 393 1.58 23.05 20.73
CA ARG A 393 0.87 24.23 20.20
C ARG A 393 -0.07 23.86 19.05
N ILE A 394 0.14 22.70 18.42
CA ILE A 394 -0.55 22.33 17.19
C ILE A 394 -1.72 21.41 17.50
N HIS A 395 -2.90 21.87 17.16
CA HIS A 395 -4.12 21.06 17.17
C HIS A 395 -4.48 20.64 15.75
N TYR A 396 -4.51 19.33 15.52
CA TYR A 396 -5.04 18.78 14.27
C TYR A 396 -6.56 18.80 14.36
N ALA A 397 -7.19 19.71 13.64
CA ALA A 397 -8.64 19.84 13.67
C ALA A 397 -9.29 18.74 12.84
N GLU A 398 -10.45 18.30 13.29
CA GLU A 398 -11.25 17.36 12.51
C GLU A 398 -11.75 18.04 11.24
N SER A 399 -11.27 17.55 10.11
CA SER A 399 -11.61 18.14 8.81
C SER A 399 -12.89 17.58 8.23
N THR A 400 -13.57 18.40 7.42
CA THR A 400 -14.69 17.97 6.60
C THR A 400 -14.41 18.26 5.13
N THR A 401 -15.16 17.63 4.24
CA THR A 401 -15.04 17.90 2.80
C THR A 401 -15.49 19.30 2.39
N SER A 402 -16.07 20.09 3.30
CA SER A 402 -16.43 21.49 3.09
C SER A 402 -15.34 22.46 3.57
N GLN A 403 -14.46 22.04 4.48
CA GLN A 403 -13.43 22.89 5.10
C GLN A 403 -12.07 22.73 4.43
N VAL A 404 -11.66 21.48 4.16
CA VAL A 404 -10.36 21.19 3.54
C VAL A 404 -10.55 20.93 2.05
N PRO A 405 -9.80 21.61 1.19
CA PRO A 405 -9.75 21.27 -0.23
C PRO A 405 -9.31 19.83 -0.46
N GLU A 406 -9.74 19.27 -1.59
CA GLU A 406 -9.41 17.90 -1.95
C GLU A 406 -7.90 17.63 -1.87
N GLY A 407 -7.50 16.65 -1.08
CA GLY A 407 -6.10 16.23 -0.90
C GLY A 407 -5.79 14.87 -1.51
N GLY A 408 -6.67 14.38 -2.38
CA GLY A 408 -6.59 13.02 -2.92
C GLY A 408 -6.93 11.94 -1.89
N THR A 409 -6.83 10.69 -2.29
CA THR A 409 -7.12 9.54 -1.43
C THR A 409 -5.92 9.15 -0.57
N THR A 410 -6.15 8.65 0.66
CA THR A 410 -5.07 8.14 1.53
C THR A 410 -4.80 6.67 1.22
N VAL A 411 -4.10 6.40 0.12
CA VAL A 411 -3.72 5.09 -0.44
C VAL A 411 -2.25 5.11 -0.85
N ALA A 412 -1.76 4.05 -1.46
CA ALA A 412 -0.53 4.04 -2.25
C ALA A 412 0.71 4.56 -1.51
N SER A 413 0.74 4.43 -0.19
CA SER A 413 1.83 4.90 0.67
C SER A 413 2.18 6.39 0.47
N ARG A 414 1.21 7.22 0.03
CA ARG A 414 1.41 8.63 -0.30
C ARG A 414 1.24 9.60 0.89
N GLY A 415 0.62 9.12 1.98
CA GLY A 415 0.21 9.99 3.10
C GLY A 415 1.32 10.90 3.61
N THR A 416 2.47 10.33 4.01
CA THR A 416 3.61 11.11 4.49
C THR A 416 4.23 11.95 3.38
N LEU A 417 4.50 11.37 2.21
CA LEU A 417 5.13 12.05 1.07
C LEU A 417 4.36 13.29 0.62
N MET A 418 3.08 13.11 0.30
CA MET A 418 2.24 14.18 -0.23
C MET A 418 1.76 15.15 0.86
N GLY A 419 1.43 14.59 2.04
CA GLY A 419 0.95 15.36 3.18
C GLY A 419 2.01 16.30 3.73
N THR A 420 3.24 15.82 3.96
CA THR A 420 4.33 16.69 4.43
C THR A 420 4.72 17.75 3.40
N GLY A 421 4.63 17.43 2.11
CA GLY A 421 4.84 18.42 1.06
C GLY A 421 3.85 19.60 1.14
N ALA A 422 2.57 19.31 1.36
CA ALA A 422 1.55 20.35 1.56
C ALA A 422 1.72 21.10 2.89
N VAL A 423 2.19 20.40 3.95
CA VAL A 423 2.50 21.00 5.26
C VAL A 423 3.66 21.99 5.13
N VAL A 424 4.74 21.63 4.46
CA VAL A 424 5.90 22.51 4.23
C VAL A 424 5.46 23.79 3.49
N ASP A 425 4.72 23.66 2.40
CA ASP A 425 4.24 24.81 1.62
C ASP A 425 3.32 25.75 2.45
N ALA A 426 2.45 25.16 3.31
CA ALA A 426 1.59 25.94 4.20
C ALA A 426 2.42 26.68 5.27
N ALA A 427 3.35 25.98 5.91
CA ALA A 427 4.20 26.52 6.95
C ALA A 427 5.11 27.63 6.43
N ASP A 428 5.73 27.46 5.27
CA ASP A 428 6.60 28.48 4.65
C ASP A 428 5.82 29.75 4.31
N LYS A 429 4.59 29.64 3.83
CA LYS A 429 3.71 30.79 3.59
C LYS A 429 3.35 31.53 4.89
N VAL A 430 3.04 30.81 5.95
CA VAL A 430 2.78 31.42 7.27
C VAL A 430 4.04 32.10 7.81
N LYS A 431 5.20 31.46 7.72
CA LYS A 431 6.48 32.06 8.12
C LYS A 431 6.75 33.37 7.36
N ALA A 432 6.49 33.39 6.06
CA ALA A 432 6.63 34.60 5.25
C ALA A 432 5.71 35.73 5.75
N ILE A 433 4.43 35.44 5.99
CA ILE A 433 3.47 36.43 6.55
C ILE A 433 3.95 37.00 7.88
N ILE A 434 4.42 36.14 8.79
CA ILE A 434 4.93 36.56 10.11
C ILE A 434 6.22 37.36 9.93
N ALA A 435 7.18 36.89 9.15
CA ALA A 435 8.46 37.55 8.93
C ALA A 435 8.30 38.94 8.31
N ASP A 436 7.48 39.09 7.29
CA ASP A 436 7.21 40.36 6.63
C ASP A 436 6.58 41.36 7.61
N THR A 437 5.59 40.94 8.40
CA THR A 437 4.92 41.78 9.38
C THR A 437 5.88 42.24 10.50
N LEU A 438 6.70 41.31 11.01
CA LEU A 438 7.63 41.63 12.08
C LEU A 438 8.78 42.56 11.60
N THR A 439 9.30 42.32 10.42
CA THR A 439 10.37 43.16 9.85
C THR A 439 9.88 44.53 9.42
N GLU A 440 8.64 44.69 8.97
CA GLU A 440 8.02 45.99 8.72
C GLU A 440 7.94 46.82 10.01
N LYS A 441 7.65 46.20 11.16
CA LYS A 441 7.52 46.86 12.47
C LYS A 441 8.87 47.09 13.17
N LEU A 442 9.77 46.12 13.10
CA LEU A 442 10.99 46.06 13.93
C LEU A 442 12.28 46.33 13.16
N GLY A 443 12.20 46.36 11.85
CA GLY A 443 13.34 46.40 10.94
C GLY A 443 13.94 45.02 10.65
N GLY A 444 14.85 44.98 9.67
CA GLY A 444 15.45 43.76 9.17
C GLY A 444 14.87 43.38 7.81
N LYS A 445 15.19 42.18 7.32
CA LYS A 445 14.65 41.61 6.11
C LYS A 445 13.95 40.29 6.42
N GLY A 446 12.87 39.99 5.74
CA GLY A 446 12.10 38.76 5.92
C GLY A 446 12.94 37.48 5.78
N GLU A 447 13.92 37.50 4.85
CA GLU A 447 14.85 36.40 4.61
C GLU A 447 15.81 36.10 5.78
N ASP A 448 16.05 37.07 6.69
CA ASP A 448 16.90 36.93 7.87
C ASP A 448 16.15 36.44 9.11
N VAL A 449 14.82 36.29 9.05
CA VAL A 449 13.99 35.86 10.18
C VAL A 449 14.10 34.34 10.33
N MET A 450 14.47 33.94 11.53
CA MET A 450 14.58 32.53 11.93
C MET A 450 13.47 32.15 12.90
N PHE A 451 13.06 30.87 12.80
CA PHE A 451 12.02 30.27 13.63
C PHE A 451 12.59 29.01 14.26
N ALA A 452 12.73 28.98 15.57
CA ALA A 452 13.24 27.84 16.32
C ALA A 452 12.85 27.92 17.80
N ASP A 453 12.64 26.77 18.42
CA ASP A 453 12.45 26.64 19.87
C ASP A 453 11.35 27.59 20.46
N ASP A 454 10.20 27.64 19.78
CA ASP A 454 9.08 28.55 20.12
C ASP A 454 9.46 30.04 20.08
N ARG A 455 10.45 30.41 19.27
CA ARG A 455 10.93 31.79 19.14
C ARG A 455 11.01 32.22 17.67
N VAL A 456 10.90 33.53 17.46
CA VAL A 456 11.07 34.18 16.17
C VAL A 456 12.13 35.28 16.37
N PHE A 457 13.18 35.29 15.54
CA PHE A 457 14.31 36.19 15.77
C PHE A 457 15.10 36.51 14.49
N VAL A 458 15.80 37.64 14.52
CA VAL A 458 16.87 38.01 13.60
C VAL A 458 18.19 38.05 14.37
N GLY A 459 19.12 37.14 14.04
CA GLY A 459 20.28 36.86 14.90
C GLY A 459 21.46 37.85 14.79
N THR A 460 21.60 38.59 13.68
CA THR A 460 22.76 39.46 13.43
C THR A 460 22.40 40.72 12.63
N GLY A 461 23.15 41.82 12.84
CA GLY A 461 23.01 43.09 12.12
C GLY A 461 22.44 44.23 12.93
N ASP A 462 22.24 45.39 12.31
CA ASP A 462 21.76 46.63 12.94
C ASP A 462 20.31 46.56 13.44
N HIS A 463 19.58 45.50 13.06
CA HIS A 463 18.18 45.27 13.41
C HIS A 463 17.99 43.86 14.03
N SER A 464 18.86 43.46 14.95
CA SER A 464 18.70 42.21 15.69
C SER A 464 17.58 42.32 16.72
N TRP A 465 16.68 41.33 16.77
CA TRP A 465 15.61 41.19 17.75
C TRP A 465 15.29 39.71 17.96
N ASP A 466 14.71 39.39 19.11
CA ASP A 466 14.37 38.04 19.51
C ASP A 466 13.13 38.09 20.41
N MET A 467 12.11 37.28 20.08
CA MET A 467 10.87 37.22 20.83
C MET A 467 10.32 35.79 20.88
N SER A 468 9.49 35.51 21.85
CA SER A 468 8.74 34.27 21.91
C SER A 468 7.69 34.20 20.78
N TRP A 469 7.24 32.99 20.43
CA TRP A 469 6.14 32.79 19.51
C TRP A 469 4.88 33.55 19.94
N ASP A 470 4.55 33.56 21.27
CA ASP A 470 3.39 34.25 21.79
C ASP A 470 3.50 35.77 21.62
N GLU A 471 4.69 36.36 21.85
CA GLU A 471 4.96 37.78 21.58
C GLU A 471 4.82 38.11 20.10
N ALA A 472 5.31 37.23 19.21
CA ALA A 472 5.12 37.39 17.76
C ALA A 472 3.62 37.40 17.40
N MET A 473 2.82 36.49 17.93
CA MET A 473 1.37 36.45 17.72
C MET A 473 0.68 37.71 18.30
N ALA A 474 1.12 38.25 19.40
CA ALA A 474 0.62 39.53 19.92
C ALA A 474 0.91 40.70 18.96
N VAL A 475 2.09 40.73 18.33
CA VAL A 475 2.40 41.70 17.27
C VAL A 475 1.50 41.51 16.04
N MET A 476 1.26 40.29 15.63
CA MET A 476 0.34 39.98 14.51
C MET A 476 -1.07 40.52 14.79
N TYR A 477 -1.57 40.35 16.04
CA TYR A 477 -2.85 40.89 16.46
C TYR A 477 -2.86 42.45 16.42
N GLU A 478 -1.84 43.10 16.95
CA GLU A 478 -1.74 44.57 16.91
C GLU A 478 -1.72 45.12 15.48
N GLN A 479 -1.00 44.45 14.58
CA GLN A 479 -0.93 44.81 13.16
C GLN A 479 -2.18 44.41 12.39
N ARG A 480 -3.10 43.63 12.96
CA ARG A 480 -4.32 43.11 12.36
C ARG A 480 -4.03 42.23 11.15
N VAL A 481 -2.97 41.44 11.21
CA VAL A 481 -2.56 40.47 10.17
C VAL A 481 -2.82 39.07 10.68
N TYR A 482 -3.59 38.29 9.92
CA TYR A 482 -3.85 36.88 10.24
C TYR A 482 -2.75 35.99 9.66
N PRO A 483 -2.03 35.22 10.48
CA PRO A 483 -1.07 34.23 10.01
C PRO A 483 -1.82 32.95 9.61
N PHE A 484 -2.45 33.01 8.45
CA PHE A 484 -3.24 31.93 7.87
C PHE A 484 -2.74 31.61 6.46
N ALA A 485 -2.60 30.33 6.15
CA ALA A 485 -2.20 29.90 4.81
C ALA A 485 -2.86 28.60 4.34
N PHE A 486 -2.99 28.51 3.04
CA PHE A 486 -3.29 27.30 2.32
C PHE A 486 -2.01 26.80 1.61
N GLY A 487 -1.60 25.57 1.92
CA GLY A 487 -0.50 24.89 1.27
C GLY A 487 -1.00 23.80 0.34
N SER A 488 -0.21 23.51 -0.69
CA SER A 488 -0.49 22.44 -1.63
C SER A 488 0.80 21.82 -2.17
N PHE A 489 0.78 20.51 -2.38
CA PHE A 489 1.86 19.82 -3.07
C PHE A 489 1.29 18.99 -4.23
N LYS A 490 1.90 19.11 -5.40
CA LYS A 490 1.58 18.33 -6.60
C LYS A 490 2.74 17.38 -6.86
N ALA A 491 2.43 16.10 -7.09
CA ALA A 491 3.43 15.14 -7.50
C ALA A 491 4.11 15.61 -8.82
N PRO A 492 5.41 15.35 -8.97
CA PRO A 492 6.08 15.44 -10.26
C PRO A 492 5.38 14.65 -11.36
N GLU A 493 5.63 15.02 -12.61
CA GLU A 493 5.01 14.34 -13.75
C GLU A 493 5.50 12.90 -13.86
N VAL A 494 4.56 12.02 -14.19
CA VAL A 494 4.76 10.60 -14.41
C VAL A 494 4.13 10.19 -15.75
N SER A 495 4.58 9.09 -16.33
CA SER A 495 4.11 8.64 -17.64
C SER A 495 3.97 7.13 -17.72
N TRP A 496 3.03 6.69 -18.53
CA TRP A 496 2.79 5.30 -18.86
C TRP A 496 2.16 5.19 -20.25
N ASP A 497 2.66 4.31 -21.06
CA ASP A 497 2.09 3.96 -22.36
C ASP A 497 1.35 2.61 -22.24
N ASP A 498 0.05 2.59 -22.44
CA ASP A 498 -0.80 1.43 -22.23
C ASP A 498 -0.50 0.26 -23.17
N GLU A 499 0.04 0.53 -24.37
CA GLU A 499 0.33 -0.51 -25.36
C GLU A 499 1.67 -1.21 -25.11
N THR A 500 2.61 -0.50 -24.54
CA THR A 500 3.97 -1.02 -24.35
C THR A 500 4.40 -1.13 -22.89
N GLY A 501 3.70 -0.49 -21.96
CA GLY A 501 4.09 -0.40 -20.55
C GLY A 501 5.38 0.38 -20.34
N ARG A 502 5.73 1.27 -21.27
CA ARG A 502 6.92 2.11 -21.17
C ARG A 502 6.59 3.46 -20.56
N GLY A 503 7.55 4.01 -19.86
CA GLY A 503 7.43 5.33 -19.23
C GLY A 503 8.10 5.39 -17.88
N SER A 504 7.86 6.49 -17.17
CA SER A 504 8.27 6.73 -15.79
C SER A 504 7.03 6.70 -14.89
N PRO A 505 6.58 5.49 -14.48
CA PRO A 505 5.29 5.32 -13.80
C PRO A 505 5.25 5.94 -12.40
N TYR A 506 6.40 6.16 -11.78
CA TYR A 506 6.52 6.79 -10.45
C TYR A 506 7.65 7.80 -10.44
N PHE A 507 7.50 8.86 -9.67
CA PHE A 507 8.57 9.84 -9.50
C PHE A 507 9.58 9.47 -8.42
N THR A 508 9.24 8.60 -7.47
CA THR A 508 10.16 8.07 -6.45
C THR A 508 9.79 6.66 -6.01
N TYR A 509 10.75 5.98 -5.37
CA TYR A 509 10.62 4.60 -4.93
C TYR A 509 11.07 4.41 -3.48
N VAL A 510 10.36 3.53 -2.75
CA VAL A 510 10.80 2.95 -1.48
C VAL A 510 11.56 1.67 -1.78
N TYR A 511 12.71 1.51 -1.17
CA TYR A 511 13.54 0.30 -1.26
C TYR A 511 13.46 -0.46 0.05
N SER A 512 13.35 -1.79 -0.02
CA SER A 512 13.16 -2.61 1.18
C SER A 512 13.79 -3.98 1.05
N ALA A 513 14.16 -4.55 2.21
CA ALA A 513 14.56 -5.93 2.36
C ALA A 513 13.95 -6.50 3.64
N GLN A 514 13.57 -7.77 3.62
CA GLN A 514 13.11 -8.48 4.81
C GLN A 514 13.71 -9.89 4.82
N ALA A 515 14.16 -10.34 6.00
CA ALA A 515 14.64 -11.69 6.21
C ALA A 515 13.85 -12.35 7.34
N ALA A 516 13.64 -13.66 7.23
CA ALA A 516 12.92 -14.46 8.20
C ALA A 516 13.69 -15.73 8.57
N GLU A 517 13.74 -16.03 9.86
CA GLU A 517 14.09 -17.33 10.41
C GLU A 517 12.84 -18.09 10.82
N LEU A 518 12.81 -19.37 10.59
CA LEU A 518 11.70 -20.23 11.00
C LEU A 518 12.16 -21.63 11.40
N VAL A 519 11.32 -22.27 12.17
CA VAL A 519 11.39 -23.70 12.47
C VAL A 519 10.10 -24.38 12.05
N VAL A 520 10.21 -25.59 11.54
CA VAL A 520 9.09 -26.46 11.18
C VAL A 520 9.14 -27.69 12.06
N ASP A 521 8.04 -28.02 12.74
CA ASP A 521 7.87 -29.31 13.39
C ASP A 521 7.75 -30.38 12.31
N ALA A 522 8.72 -31.28 12.20
CA ALA A 522 8.80 -32.24 11.11
C ALA A 522 7.66 -33.27 11.16
N GLU A 523 7.08 -33.55 12.34
CA GLU A 523 5.99 -34.49 12.52
C GLU A 523 4.63 -33.83 12.23
N ARG A 524 4.38 -32.66 12.80
CA ARG A 524 3.10 -31.94 12.69
C ARG A 524 2.98 -31.09 11.44
N GLY A 525 4.12 -30.66 10.90
CA GLY A 525 4.18 -29.72 9.79
C GLY A 525 3.78 -28.28 10.17
N SER A 526 3.79 -27.94 11.46
CA SER A 526 3.52 -26.55 11.89
C SER A 526 4.76 -25.70 11.70
N VAL A 527 4.58 -24.49 11.19
CA VAL A 527 5.63 -23.50 10.94
C VAL A 527 5.59 -22.42 12.01
N SER A 528 6.72 -22.13 12.62
CA SER A 528 6.89 -21.03 13.56
C SER A 528 7.99 -20.09 13.05
N VAL A 529 7.64 -18.86 12.72
CA VAL A 529 8.62 -17.81 12.42
C VAL A 529 9.19 -17.31 13.73
N THR A 530 10.50 -17.38 13.90
CA THR A 530 11.16 -17.08 15.17
C THR A 530 11.73 -15.66 15.20
N GLN A 531 12.26 -15.21 14.08
CA GLN A 531 12.85 -13.88 13.94
C GLN A 531 12.55 -13.29 12.56
N VAL A 532 12.31 -11.98 12.52
CA VAL A 532 12.25 -11.21 11.28
C VAL A 532 13.11 -9.95 11.44
N VAL A 533 13.95 -9.70 10.45
CA VAL A 533 14.67 -8.43 10.32
C VAL A 533 14.18 -7.73 9.07
N ALA A 534 13.84 -6.45 9.18
CA ALA A 534 13.32 -5.65 8.07
C ALA A 534 14.05 -4.32 7.98
N ALA A 535 14.54 -3.98 6.80
CA ALA A 535 15.13 -2.68 6.49
C ALA A 535 14.32 -1.98 5.39
N HIS A 536 14.00 -0.71 5.61
CA HIS A 536 13.26 0.11 4.65
C HIS A 536 13.90 1.49 4.52
N ASP A 537 14.09 1.91 3.27
CA ASP A 537 14.44 3.29 2.91
C ASP A 537 13.16 4.03 2.52
N SER A 538 12.59 4.73 3.45
CA SER A 538 11.42 5.60 3.26
C SER A 538 11.77 7.10 3.33
N GLY A 539 12.99 7.45 2.96
CA GLY A 539 13.48 8.83 3.07
C GLY A 539 13.70 9.25 4.53
N ARG A 540 13.47 10.51 4.84
CA ARG A 540 13.48 11.02 6.21
C ARG A 540 12.33 10.41 7.01
N VAL A 541 12.63 9.75 8.11
CA VAL A 541 11.63 9.16 9.01
C VAL A 541 11.05 10.25 9.92
N VAL A 542 9.75 10.53 9.76
CA VAL A 542 9.06 11.62 10.50
C VAL A 542 8.76 11.22 11.94
N ASN A 543 8.30 9.98 12.14
CA ASN A 543 7.91 9.46 13.47
C ASN A 543 8.46 8.06 13.65
N PRO A 544 9.65 7.90 14.27
CA PRO A 544 10.31 6.60 14.40
C PRO A 544 9.47 5.50 15.07
N PRO A 545 8.79 5.70 16.21
CA PRO A 545 7.96 4.68 16.84
C PRO A 545 6.81 4.19 15.94
N LEU A 546 6.12 5.12 15.25
CA LEU A 546 5.01 4.77 14.37
C LEU A 546 5.51 4.09 13.07
N PHE A 547 6.68 4.48 12.57
CA PHE A 547 7.35 3.83 11.47
C PHE A 547 7.63 2.35 11.79
N GLU A 548 8.23 2.06 12.94
CA GLU A 548 8.49 0.70 13.40
C GLU A 548 7.19 -0.09 13.59
N GLY A 549 6.16 0.54 14.17
CA GLY A 549 4.84 -0.05 14.34
C GLY A 549 4.16 -0.42 13.01
N GLN A 550 4.31 0.43 11.97
CA GLN A 550 3.78 0.12 10.64
C GLN A 550 4.49 -1.05 9.97
N ILE A 551 5.81 -1.17 10.14
CA ILE A 551 6.59 -2.30 9.60
C ILE A 551 6.24 -3.58 10.34
N ALA A 552 6.24 -3.58 11.67
CA ALA A 552 5.87 -4.74 12.47
C ALA A 552 4.44 -5.24 12.16
N GLY A 553 3.47 -4.32 12.06
CA GLY A 553 2.10 -4.65 11.66
C GLY A 553 1.99 -5.20 10.23
N GLY A 554 2.80 -4.69 9.30
CA GLY A 554 2.88 -5.21 7.92
C GLY A 554 3.46 -6.60 7.85
N ILE A 555 4.51 -6.88 8.63
CA ILE A 555 5.14 -8.19 8.75
C ILE A 555 4.15 -9.23 9.26
N VAL A 556 3.46 -8.96 10.37
CA VAL A 556 2.49 -9.89 10.95
C VAL A 556 1.33 -10.16 10.00
N GLN A 557 0.82 -9.12 9.31
CA GLN A 557 -0.22 -9.27 8.30
C GLN A 557 0.26 -10.13 7.11
N GLY A 558 1.48 -9.91 6.63
CA GLY A 558 2.05 -10.71 5.54
C GLY A 558 2.42 -12.14 5.96
N MET A 559 2.73 -12.38 7.24
CA MET A 559 2.86 -13.72 7.80
C MET A 559 1.54 -14.48 7.75
N GLY A 560 0.43 -13.81 8.07
CA GLY A 560 -0.92 -14.35 7.92
C GLY A 560 -1.16 -14.82 6.48
N MET A 561 -0.89 -13.94 5.52
CA MET A 561 -1.00 -14.26 4.09
C MET A 561 -0.10 -15.45 3.68
N ALA A 562 1.08 -15.55 4.27
CA ALA A 562 2.02 -16.62 3.96
C ALA A 562 1.64 -17.98 4.55
N LEU A 563 1.04 -18.03 5.76
CA LEU A 563 0.99 -19.26 6.54
C LEU A 563 -0.41 -19.70 7.00
N SER A 564 -1.33 -18.77 7.28
CA SER A 564 -2.58 -19.10 8.01
C SER A 564 -3.86 -18.57 7.41
N GLU A 565 -3.79 -17.49 6.67
CA GLU A 565 -4.96 -16.84 6.09
C GLU A 565 -5.37 -17.52 4.78
N ASP A 566 -6.53 -18.16 4.78
CA ASP A 566 -7.06 -18.89 3.65
C ASP A 566 -8.58 -18.69 3.63
N LEU A 567 -9.05 -17.71 2.86
CA LEU A 567 -10.46 -17.43 2.70
C LEU A 567 -11.06 -18.41 1.68
N LYS A 568 -11.83 -19.37 2.18
CA LYS A 568 -12.48 -20.35 1.32
C LYS A 568 -13.69 -19.74 0.61
N VAL A 569 -13.61 -19.71 -0.70
CA VAL A 569 -14.70 -19.30 -1.60
C VAL A 569 -15.07 -20.47 -2.49
N GLU A 570 -16.32 -20.86 -2.50
CA GLU A 570 -16.86 -21.90 -3.39
C GLU A 570 -18.11 -21.38 -4.09
N SER A 571 -18.14 -21.50 -5.40
CA SER A 571 -19.25 -21.03 -6.25
C SER A 571 -19.70 -19.61 -5.88
N GLY A 572 -18.74 -18.67 -5.78
CA GLY A 572 -18.98 -17.28 -5.46
C GLY A 572 -19.37 -16.98 -4.00
N ARG A 573 -19.34 -17.96 -3.11
CA ARG A 573 -19.76 -17.81 -1.71
C ARG A 573 -18.60 -18.01 -0.75
N ILE A 574 -18.45 -17.09 0.21
CA ILE A 574 -17.53 -17.26 1.33
C ILE A 574 -18.13 -18.30 2.29
N LEU A 575 -17.40 -19.40 2.52
CA LEU A 575 -17.87 -20.51 3.35
C LEU A 575 -17.91 -20.17 4.83
N ALA A 576 -17.04 -19.29 5.29
CA ALA A 576 -16.95 -18.94 6.70
C ALA A 576 -16.48 -17.48 6.86
N GLY A 577 -17.43 -16.58 7.11
CA GLY A 577 -17.22 -15.14 7.22
C GLY A 577 -16.98 -14.66 8.65
N ASN A 578 -16.09 -15.32 9.41
CA ASN A 578 -15.72 -14.88 10.76
C ASN A 578 -14.32 -15.34 11.16
N TYR A 579 -13.75 -14.76 12.23
CA TYR A 579 -12.40 -15.05 12.71
C TYR A 579 -12.23 -16.42 13.38
N ASN A 580 -13.31 -17.18 13.61
CA ASN A 580 -13.18 -18.57 14.05
C ASN A 580 -12.73 -19.49 12.92
N ALA A 581 -13.08 -19.18 11.69
CA ALA A 581 -12.74 -19.95 10.51
C ALA A 581 -11.57 -19.31 9.72
N TYR A 582 -11.58 -18.01 9.52
CA TYR A 582 -10.46 -17.26 8.92
C TYR A 582 -9.42 -16.95 9.98
N LYS A 583 -8.23 -17.56 9.86
CA LYS A 583 -7.21 -17.54 10.91
C LYS A 583 -6.17 -16.44 10.66
N ILE A 584 -6.35 -15.30 11.30
CA ILE A 584 -5.32 -14.26 11.38
C ILE A 584 -4.29 -14.61 12.46
N PRO A 585 -3.02 -14.17 12.31
CA PRO A 585 -2.01 -14.32 13.35
C PRO A 585 -2.43 -13.65 14.66
N LYS A 586 -2.13 -14.28 15.76
CA LYS A 586 -2.34 -13.75 17.12
C LYS A 586 -1.02 -13.19 17.64
N SER A 587 -1.09 -12.43 18.73
CA SER A 587 0.12 -11.88 19.38
C SER A 587 1.16 -12.93 19.77
N ILE A 588 0.71 -14.14 20.08
CA ILE A 588 1.60 -15.27 20.42
C ILE A 588 2.33 -15.84 19.18
N ASP A 589 1.80 -15.60 17.99
CA ASP A 589 2.37 -16.06 16.73
C ASP A 589 3.40 -15.06 16.17
N ALA A 590 3.45 -13.85 16.74
CA ALA A 590 4.38 -12.81 16.30
C ALA A 590 5.82 -13.17 16.65
N PRO A 591 6.75 -13.10 15.68
CA PRO A 591 8.16 -13.37 15.91
C PRO A 591 8.85 -12.22 16.66
N ASN A 592 10.13 -12.40 17.00
CA ASN A 592 10.97 -11.27 17.31
C ASN A 592 11.21 -10.44 16.05
N ILE A 593 10.83 -9.16 16.05
CA ILE A 593 10.94 -8.27 14.89
C ILE A 593 11.96 -7.17 15.18
N THR A 594 13.00 -7.11 14.35
CA THR A 594 13.99 -6.02 14.35
C THR A 594 13.74 -5.15 13.13
N VAL A 595 13.52 -3.85 13.35
CA VAL A 595 13.32 -2.86 12.28
C VAL A 595 14.57 -1.98 12.16
N LEU A 596 15.14 -1.94 10.98
CA LEU A 596 16.28 -1.10 10.63
C LEU A 596 15.81 0.05 9.75
N ARG A 597 16.20 1.26 10.12
CA ARG A 597 15.94 2.46 9.35
C ARG A 597 17.13 2.74 8.44
N VAL A 598 16.87 2.81 7.13
CA VAL A 598 17.80 3.31 6.13
C VAL A 598 17.24 4.65 5.65
N GLU A 599 17.93 5.73 5.94
CA GLU A 599 17.42 7.08 5.70
C GLU A 599 18.25 7.75 4.59
N ASN A 600 17.66 7.84 3.40
CA ASN A 600 18.16 8.67 2.31
C ASN A 600 17.09 9.71 2.01
N SER A 601 17.32 10.97 2.42
CA SER A 601 16.39 12.06 2.17
C SER A 601 16.05 12.13 0.69
N ASP A 602 14.74 12.13 0.37
CA ASP A 602 14.27 12.13 -1.00
C ASP A 602 14.28 13.56 -1.58
N PRO A 603 15.05 13.84 -2.63
CA PRO A 603 15.13 15.19 -3.21
C PRO A 603 13.83 15.62 -3.89
N LEU A 604 12.94 14.68 -4.22
CA LEU A 604 11.65 14.95 -4.87
C LEU A 604 10.50 15.16 -3.86
N SER A 605 10.79 15.00 -2.57
CA SER A 605 9.88 15.29 -1.47
C SER A 605 10.32 16.57 -0.76
N PRO A 606 9.45 17.59 -0.60
CA PRO A 606 9.81 18.84 0.10
C PRO A 606 10.29 18.63 1.54
N TYR A 607 9.86 17.56 2.20
CA TYR A 607 10.29 17.20 3.55
C TYR A 607 11.33 16.08 3.57
N GLY A 608 11.70 15.53 2.42
CA GLY A 608 12.64 14.42 2.27
C GLY A 608 12.08 13.04 2.63
N SER A 609 10.81 12.93 2.94
CA SER A 609 10.15 11.69 3.37
C SER A 609 9.48 10.96 2.22
N LYS A 610 9.37 9.63 2.34
CA LYS A 610 8.56 8.74 1.47
C LYS A 610 7.47 8.07 2.31
N GLY A 611 6.65 7.20 1.71
CA GLY A 611 5.62 6.45 2.42
C GLY A 611 6.08 5.04 2.80
N ILE A 612 5.49 4.44 3.83
CA ILE A 612 5.80 3.09 4.32
C ILE A 612 4.57 2.17 4.43
N GLY A 613 3.38 2.68 4.13
CA GLY A 613 2.13 1.97 4.37
C GLY A 613 2.06 0.57 3.80
N GLU A 614 2.50 0.38 2.57
CA GLU A 614 2.40 -0.88 1.82
C GLU A 614 3.71 -1.67 1.73
N PRO A 615 4.91 -1.06 1.59
CA PRO A 615 6.17 -1.81 1.50
C PRO A 615 6.40 -2.76 2.68
N ALA A 616 5.88 -2.41 3.85
CA ALA A 616 6.02 -3.20 5.08
C ALA A 616 5.52 -4.65 4.98
N LEU A 617 4.53 -4.92 4.11
CA LEU A 617 3.91 -6.25 3.95
C LEU A 617 4.54 -7.08 2.83
N GLU A 618 5.16 -6.45 1.83
CA GLU A 618 5.39 -7.05 0.51
C GLU A 618 6.37 -8.21 0.48
N LEU A 619 7.34 -8.25 1.40
CA LEU A 619 8.47 -9.16 1.31
C LEU A 619 8.46 -10.32 2.30
N ILE A 620 7.60 -10.27 3.30
CA ILE A 620 7.63 -11.32 4.34
C ILE A 620 7.18 -12.67 3.78
N ALA A 621 6.22 -12.72 2.87
CA ALA A 621 5.77 -13.97 2.26
C ALA A 621 6.88 -14.64 1.43
N PRO A 622 7.58 -13.96 0.50
CA PRO A 622 8.73 -14.57 -0.18
C PRO A 622 9.90 -14.88 0.74
N ALA A 623 10.18 -14.08 1.77
CA ALA A 623 11.23 -14.40 2.75
C ALA A 623 10.93 -15.70 3.50
N ILE A 624 9.68 -15.89 3.94
CA ILE A 624 9.20 -17.13 4.57
C ILE A 624 9.24 -18.30 3.57
N ALA A 625 8.83 -18.09 2.30
CA ALA A 625 8.87 -19.14 1.29
C ALA A 625 10.30 -19.65 1.04
N ASN A 626 11.27 -18.73 0.95
CA ASN A 626 12.68 -19.06 0.80
C ASN A 626 13.26 -19.75 2.06
N ALA A 627 12.85 -19.31 3.26
CA ALA A 627 13.21 -19.95 4.51
C ALA A 627 12.62 -21.37 4.63
N LEU A 628 11.33 -21.52 4.26
CA LEU A 628 10.63 -22.80 4.30
C LEU A 628 11.26 -23.81 3.32
N TYR A 629 11.66 -23.36 2.13
CA TYR A 629 12.42 -24.19 1.21
C TYR A 629 13.72 -24.70 1.86
N ARG A 630 14.51 -23.82 2.45
CA ARG A 630 15.77 -24.22 3.11
C ARG A 630 15.56 -25.07 4.36
N ALA A 631 14.40 -24.98 4.99
CA ALA A 631 14.02 -25.90 6.06
C ALA A 631 13.67 -27.29 5.53
N THR A 632 12.81 -27.36 4.49
CA THR A 632 12.14 -28.60 4.08
C THR A 632 12.69 -29.24 2.81
N GLY A 633 13.46 -28.53 2.01
CA GLY A 633 13.89 -28.93 0.66
C GLY A 633 12.76 -28.88 -0.38
N ARG A 634 11.59 -28.29 -0.07
CA ARG A 634 10.43 -28.24 -0.96
C ARG A 634 10.04 -26.79 -1.25
N ARG A 635 9.88 -26.46 -2.54
CA ARG A 635 9.37 -25.16 -2.98
C ARG A 635 7.86 -25.24 -3.24
N SER A 636 7.13 -24.27 -2.72
CA SER A 636 5.71 -24.08 -3.03
C SER A 636 5.52 -22.90 -3.99
N GLY A 637 4.66 -23.06 -4.97
CA GLY A 637 4.19 -21.98 -5.84
C GLY A 637 2.86 -21.36 -5.38
N THR A 638 2.32 -21.76 -4.23
CA THR A 638 0.98 -21.35 -3.79
C THR A 638 1.01 -20.74 -2.40
N LEU A 639 0.25 -19.66 -2.20
CA LEU A 639 -0.06 -19.08 -0.88
C LEU A 639 -1.49 -19.42 -0.45
N PRO A 640 -1.71 -19.72 0.85
CA PRO A 640 -0.72 -19.86 1.90
C PRO A 640 0.19 -21.09 1.74
N LEU A 641 1.42 -20.99 2.25
CA LEU A 641 2.43 -22.03 2.22
C LEU A 641 2.04 -23.16 3.17
N THR A 642 2.00 -24.39 2.70
CA THR A 642 1.81 -25.55 3.58
C THR A 642 2.95 -26.54 3.39
N PRO A 643 3.50 -27.12 4.46
CA PRO A 643 4.59 -28.11 4.35
C PRO A 643 4.19 -29.39 3.58
N LYS A 644 2.89 -29.63 3.41
CA LYS A 644 2.33 -30.82 2.75
C LYS A 644 1.88 -30.60 1.30
N GLY A 645 2.12 -29.41 0.74
CA GLY A 645 1.63 -29.00 -0.59
C GLY A 645 0.23 -28.39 -0.50
N SER A 646 -0.05 -27.39 -1.32
CA SER A 646 -1.33 -26.70 -1.34
C SER A 646 -2.03 -26.90 -2.69
N VAL A 647 -3.35 -26.94 -2.65
CA VAL A 647 -4.20 -26.88 -3.86
C VAL A 647 -4.47 -25.41 -4.13
N GLY A 648 -4.16 -24.92 -5.34
CA GLY A 648 -4.45 -23.55 -5.74
C GLY A 648 -5.96 -23.24 -5.68
N PRO A 649 -6.36 -21.96 -5.63
CA PRO A 649 -7.76 -21.55 -5.48
C PRO A 649 -8.67 -22.04 -6.63
N TRP A 650 -8.10 -22.47 -7.73
CA TRP A 650 -8.84 -23.01 -8.89
C TRP A 650 -8.72 -24.54 -9.05
N GLY A 651 -8.35 -25.27 -8.00
CA GLY A 651 -8.43 -26.74 -7.96
C GLY A 651 -7.27 -27.49 -8.65
N SER A 652 -6.20 -26.83 -9.07
CA SER A 652 -5.03 -27.52 -9.61
C SER A 652 -4.19 -28.13 -8.47
N VAL A 653 -4.11 -29.45 -8.46
CA VAL A 653 -3.14 -30.17 -7.62
C VAL A 653 -1.79 -30.10 -8.35
N GLU A 654 -0.78 -29.44 -7.76
CA GLU A 654 0.59 -29.63 -8.23
C GLU A 654 0.93 -31.13 -8.13
N LYS A 655 0.98 -31.80 -9.26
CA LYS A 655 1.59 -33.13 -9.31
C LYS A 655 3.10 -32.88 -9.26
N ASP A 656 3.70 -33.21 -8.12
CA ASP A 656 5.15 -33.35 -8.01
C ASP A 656 5.62 -34.20 -9.21
N LYS A 657 6.20 -33.55 -10.22
CA LYS A 657 6.98 -34.27 -11.24
C LYS A 657 8.37 -34.38 -10.66
N SER A 658 8.62 -35.55 -10.03
CA SER A 658 9.94 -36.03 -9.65
C SER A 658 10.92 -36.08 -10.83
#